data_1711a7cb097cd376552209bea8797f64
#
_entry.id   1711a7cb097cd376552209bea8797f64
#
_cell.length_a   1.000
_cell.length_b   1.000
_cell.length_c   1.000
_cell.angle_alpha   90.00
_cell.angle_beta   90.00
_cell.angle_gamma   90.00
#
_symmetry.space_group_name_H-M   'P 1'
#
loop_
_entity.id
_entity.type
_entity.pdbx_description
1 polymer ?
#
loop_
_entity_poly.entity_id
_entity_poly.type
_entity_poly.pdbx_seq_one_letter_code
_entity_poly.pdbx_strand_id
1 'polypeptide(L)'
;MKKRTAKLTALALAAMMALAGCGGNGGGSTSGSGESGSSEELKDLYTWETQAREVESLNVLNTQMASDSNVITNLIEGLLSNDADGKLIPALAEDWGSEGNGLTWTFKLREGVKWVDKNGEEKADCTAQDFLTGLEFVMNYHKNAGANISMPGEMIVGAEEYYEYTKTLSEEEGRALTADEGSKFLEMVGIEAPDDYTVVYHCTSEIPYFDTVATYNCLYPASQALIDEIGIDAFLACDDSNMWFNGPYMLTSYIQGNEKVLTKNESYWDTESKRFDTVTIKMIESLDTGFQLYQAGELDRIDLSESNLTTIHKDENNEYYDQLVEKRPDKFSYQFHWNYSKMKEDGTPDDNWNKAIANTAFRQAIYYGLDLTTYLARTNAVNPLSCENNFYTMKGLVYMEDGRDYVDVVAEKLGLGESDGETPVRLDADKAAELKAQAMEELSAQGVTFPIEADFYTAANNQTTIDSSRVLAQVFSDCLGDDFIKLNVKTYVTNQTAEVIDPQLQSFVINGWGADYGDPQNFLGQETYGEDSAYYSMNYSNINDATDENLINTYKQFTELVNAAKAITDDMDARYEAYAEAEKFMIENVLVMPCNYNISWQLTHVNDYTAKNAPYGIQNYKYVGWETSVDAYTTEQYQSFATGSGNGASDAN
;
A
#
# COMPACT_ATOMS: atom_id res chain seq x y z
N MET A 1 41.48 3.09 -45.02
CA MET A 1 42.61 2.13 -45.19
C MET A 1 42.85 1.36 -43.89
N LYS A 2 42.99 0.07 -44.10
CA LYS A 2 43.38 -1.02 -43.18
C LYS A 2 42.28 -1.58 -42.21
N LYS A 3 41.67 -2.64 -42.73
CA LYS A 3 41.05 -3.77 -42.02
C LYS A 3 42.07 -4.48 -41.13
N ARG A 4 41.67 -4.92 -39.97
CA ARG A 4 42.24 -6.16 -39.36
C ARG A 4 41.13 -6.96 -38.69
N THR A 5 40.86 -8.11 -39.28
CA THR A 5 40.16 -9.31 -38.84
C THR A 5 41.01 -10.08 -37.82
N ALA A 6 40.38 -10.64 -36.79
CA ALA A 6 40.80 -11.86 -36.09
C ALA A 6 39.60 -12.38 -35.30
N LYS A 7 38.98 -13.39 -35.73
CA LYS A 7 39.11 -14.83 -35.59
C LYS A 7 38.51 -15.36 -34.28
N LEU A 8 37.38 -16.05 -34.49
CA LEU A 8 36.74 -17.00 -33.56
C LEU A 8 37.75 -18.04 -33.05
N THR A 9 37.59 -18.45 -31.78
CA THR A 9 37.97 -19.80 -31.37
C THR A 9 36.88 -20.32 -30.43
N ALA A 10 36.09 -21.27 -30.96
CA ALA A 10 35.21 -22.14 -30.21
C ALA A 10 36.07 -23.22 -29.53
N LEU A 11 35.79 -23.53 -28.28
CA LEU A 11 36.23 -24.79 -27.68
C LEU A 11 35.02 -25.44 -26.98
N ALA A 12 34.55 -26.49 -27.64
CA ALA A 12 33.66 -27.47 -27.07
C ALA A 12 34.44 -28.41 -26.13
N LEU A 13 33.86 -28.75 -24.98
CA LEU A 13 34.22 -29.95 -24.27
C LEU A 13 32.95 -30.71 -23.90
N ALA A 14 32.82 -31.89 -24.51
CA ALA A 14 31.75 -32.85 -24.34
C ALA A 14 32.07 -33.86 -23.23
N ALA A 15 31.04 -34.21 -22.50
CA ALA A 15 30.64 -35.52 -21.99
C ALA A 15 31.64 -36.42 -21.24
N MET A 16 31.20 -36.92 -20.09
CA MET A 16 31.23 -38.35 -19.81
C MET A 16 30.13 -38.78 -18.84
N MET A 17 29.22 -39.62 -19.37
CA MET A 17 28.28 -40.44 -18.60
C MET A 17 29.04 -41.55 -17.86
N ALA A 18 28.52 -41.96 -16.72
CA ALA A 18 28.70 -43.31 -16.21
C ALA A 18 27.40 -43.80 -15.58
N LEU A 19 26.80 -44.76 -16.26
CA LEU A 19 25.72 -45.64 -15.84
C LEU A 19 26.21 -46.70 -14.84
N ALA A 20 25.39 -46.98 -13.84
CA ALA A 20 25.18 -48.29 -13.24
C ALA A 20 23.87 -48.21 -12.45
N GLY A 21 22.82 -48.90 -12.66
CA GLY A 21 22.45 -50.16 -13.25
C GLY A 21 22.13 -51.21 -12.18
N CYS A 22 20.87 -51.73 -12.21
CA CYS A 22 20.28 -52.90 -11.55
C CYS A 22 19.60 -52.64 -10.21
N GLY A 23 18.35 -52.96 -9.95
CA GLY A 23 17.40 -53.90 -10.55
C GLY A 23 16.75 -54.69 -9.40
N GLY A 24 15.42 -54.88 -9.39
CA GLY A 24 14.81 -55.87 -8.51
C GLY A 24 13.35 -55.59 -8.12
N ASN A 25 12.51 -56.11 -8.84
CA ASN A 25 11.14 -56.57 -8.80
C ASN A 25 10.50 -56.90 -7.44
N GLY A 26 9.22 -56.57 -7.28
CA GLY A 26 8.36 -57.17 -6.26
C GLY A 26 7.08 -56.37 -5.98
N GLY A 27 5.96 -56.78 -6.60
CA GLY A 27 4.65 -56.19 -6.42
C GLY A 27 4.04 -56.41 -5.02
N GLY A 28 3.09 -55.56 -4.70
CA GLY A 28 2.23 -55.70 -3.54
C GLY A 28 1.28 -54.52 -3.44
N SER A 29 0.06 -54.66 -3.94
CA SER A 29 -1.06 -53.75 -3.67
C SER A 29 -1.37 -53.68 -2.19
N THR A 30 -1.35 -52.47 -1.65
CA THR A 30 -2.13 -52.16 -0.43
C THR A 30 -2.61 -50.74 -0.50
N SER A 31 -3.93 -50.60 -0.51
CA SER A 31 -4.65 -49.37 -0.24
C SER A 31 -4.22 -48.82 1.10
N GLY A 32 -3.64 -47.62 1.10
CA GLY A 32 -3.27 -46.88 2.27
C GLY A 32 -3.68 -45.42 2.12
N SER A 33 -4.52 -45.00 3.02
CA SER A 33 -4.89 -43.66 3.44
C SER A 33 -3.86 -42.58 3.07
N GLY A 34 -4.38 -41.44 2.54
CA GLY A 34 -3.59 -40.27 2.19
C GLY A 34 -2.75 -39.75 3.36
N GLU A 35 -1.44 -39.88 3.25
CA GLU A 35 -0.49 -39.03 3.94
C GLU A 35 -0.42 -37.74 3.13
N SER A 36 -0.79 -36.62 3.75
CA SER A 36 -0.39 -35.31 3.29
C SER A 36 1.16 -35.28 3.31
N GLY A 37 1.77 -35.49 2.17
CA GLY A 37 3.20 -35.30 2.02
C GLY A 37 3.50 -33.83 2.31
N SER A 38 4.32 -33.55 3.36
CA SER A 38 4.93 -32.25 3.51
C SER A 38 5.79 -32.01 2.26
N SER A 39 5.36 -31.13 1.38
CA SER A 39 6.23 -30.65 0.28
C SER A 39 7.46 -29.99 0.91
N GLU A 40 8.63 -30.20 0.32
CA GLU A 40 9.86 -29.54 0.75
C GLU A 40 9.68 -28.04 0.56
N GLU A 41 10.08 -27.23 1.57
CA GLU A 41 9.97 -25.76 1.53
C GLU A 41 11.18 -25.15 0.79
N LEU A 42 10.99 -23.96 0.22
CA LEU A 42 12.08 -23.18 -0.39
C LEU A 42 13.04 -22.70 0.70
N LYS A 43 14.35 -22.78 0.45
CA LYS A 43 15.39 -22.19 1.28
C LYS A 43 15.70 -20.76 0.89
N ASP A 44 15.68 -20.49 -0.40
CA ASP A 44 15.89 -19.19 -1.02
C ASP A 44 14.62 -18.78 -1.74
N LEU A 45 14.33 -17.48 -1.78
CA LEU A 45 13.19 -16.92 -2.50
C LEU A 45 13.67 -16.04 -3.64
N TYR A 46 13.19 -16.32 -4.85
CA TYR A 46 13.36 -15.45 -6.01
C TYR A 46 12.03 -14.77 -6.33
N THR A 47 11.96 -13.48 -6.03
CA THR A 47 10.77 -12.65 -6.27
C THR A 47 11.08 -11.50 -7.22
N TRP A 48 10.13 -10.63 -7.46
CA TRP A 48 10.26 -9.58 -8.47
C TRP A 48 9.65 -8.24 -8.02
N GLU A 49 10.11 -7.17 -8.65
CA GLU A 49 9.47 -5.86 -8.67
C GLU A 49 9.66 -5.26 -10.07
N THR A 50 8.80 -4.32 -10.45
CA THR A 50 8.95 -3.63 -11.74
C THR A 50 10.06 -2.57 -11.68
N GLN A 51 10.80 -2.37 -12.78
CA GLN A 51 11.82 -1.33 -12.88
C GLN A 51 11.27 0.08 -12.66
N ALA A 52 9.97 0.29 -12.93
CA ALA A 52 9.30 1.56 -12.67
C ALA A 52 9.17 1.89 -11.16
N ARG A 53 9.37 0.88 -10.29
CA ARG A 53 9.32 0.98 -8.83
C ARG A 53 10.68 0.69 -8.20
N GLU A 54 11.74 1.22 -8.80
CA GLU A 54 13.08 1.16 -8.21
C GLU A 54 13.13 1.92 -6.89
N VAL A 55 13.94 1.42 -5.95
CA VAL A 55 14.13 2.06 -4.65
C VAL A 55 14.69 3.47 -4.83
N GLU A 56 14.00 4.46 -4.27
CA GLU A 56 14.42 5.85 -4.30
C GLU A 56 15.40 6.18 -3.17
N SER A 57 15.22 5.56 -2.00
CA SER A 57 16.08 5.76 -0.84
C SER A 57 16.26 4.47 -0.05
N LEU A 58 17.50 4.16 0.32
CA LEU A 58 17.83 3.14 1.31
C LEU A 58 17.77 3.68 2.75
N ASN A 59 17.64 4.99 2.94
CA ASN A 59 17.43 5.56 4.26
C ASN A 59 15.97 5.35 4.69
N VAL A 60 15.77 4.38 5.56
CA VAL A 60 14.43 3.95 6.01
C VAL A 60 13.61 5.06 6.68
N LEU A 61 14.28 6.09 7.24
CA LEU A 61 13.63 7.21 7.90
C LEU A 61 13.28 8.37 6.96
N ASN A 62 13.76 8.34 5.72
CA ASN A 62 13.62 9.44 4.75
C ASN A 62 12.75 9.08 3.53
N THR A 63 12.13 7.91 3.51
CA THR A 63 11.25 7.52 2.42
C THR A 63 9.78 7.51 2.84
N GLN A 64 8.91 7.86 1.88
CA GLN A 64 7.46 7.66 1.94
C GLN A 64 6.96 6.82 0.75
N MET A 65 7.88 6.28 -0.06
CA MET A 65 7.55 5.53 -1.25
C MET A 65 7.21 4.08 -0.91
N ALA A 66 6.00 3.64 -1.28
CA ALA A 66 5.58 2.25 -1.07
C ALA A 66 6.52 1.23 -1.74
N SER A 67 7.18 1.60 -2.86
CA SER A 67 8.19 0.78 -3.52
C SER A 67 9.40 0.45 -2.65
N ASP A 68 9.81 1.39 -1.80
CA ASP A 68 10.97 1.21 -0.93
C ASP A 68 10.66 0.21 0.20
N SER A 69 9.38 0.11 0.60
CA SER A 69 8.92 -0.76 1.68
C SER A 69 9.24 -2.24 1.46
N ASN A 70 9.29 -2.71 0.20
CA ASN A 70 9.69 -4.08 -0.14
C ASN A 70 11.10 -4.44 0.35
N VAL A 71 11.94 -3.45 0.50
CA VAL A 71 13.33 -3.63 0.97
C VAL A 71 13.47 -3.21 2.43
N ILE A 72 13.13 -1.96 2.75
CA ILE A 72 13.45 -1.33 4.04
C ILE A 72 12.80 -2.02 5.24
N THR A 73 11.57 -2.55 5.11
CA THR A 73 10.88 -3.24 6.20
C THR A 73 11.55 -4.56 6.61
N ASN A 74 12.43 -5.08 5.74
CA ASN A 74 13.22 -6.28 6.00
C ASN A 74 14.58 -5.98 6.63
N LEU A 75 15.07 -4.73 6.54
CA LEU A 75 16.39 -4.32 6.98
C LEU A 75 16.38 -3.77 8.41
N ILE A 76 15.32 -3.06 8.76
CA ILE A 76 15.14 -2.41 10.06
C ILE A 76 13.84 -2.93 10.70
N GLU A 77 13.90 -3.24 11.99
CA GLU A 77 12.75 -3.61 12.79
C GLU A 77 12.22 -2.42 13.56
N GLY A 78 10.88 -2.27 13.60
CA GLY A 78 10.18 -1.27 14.37
C GLY A 78 9.71 -1.76 15.74
N LEU A 79 8.91 -0.95 16.43
CA LEU A 79 8.34 -1.29 17.74
C LEU A 79 7.38 -2.47 17.65
N LEU A 80 6.44 -2.44 16.69
CA LEU A 80 5.40 -3.43 16.49
C LEU A 80 5.35 -3.93 15.06
N SER A 81 4.67 -5.06 14.85
CA SER A 81 4.44 -5.68 13.55
C SER A 81 2.99 -6.17 13.44
N ASN A 82 2.62 -6.76 12.30
CA ASN A 82 1.33 -7.43 12.11
C ASN A 82 1.55 -8.93 11.86
N ASP A 83 0.55 -9.74 12.18
CA ASP A 83 0.49 -11.15 11.80
C ASP A 83 -0.18 -11.34 10.42
N ALA A 84 -0.47 -12.60 10.06
CA ALA A 84 -1.13 -12.93 8.79
C ALA A 84 -2.63 -12.55 8.75
N ASP A 85 -3.22 -12.29 9.92
CA ASP A 85 -4.62 -11.83 10.07
C ASP A 85 -4.72 -10.30 10.21
N GLY A 86 -3.58 -9.59 10.20
CA GLY A 86 -3.53 -8.13 10.32
C GLY A 86 -3.49 -7.61 11.77
N LYS A 87 -3.49 -8.48 12.77
CA LYS A 87 -3.45 -8.08 14.18
C LYS A 87 -2.06 -7.58 14.56
N LEU A 88 -2.01 -6.57 15.42
CA LEU A 88 -0.76 -6.12 16.02
C LEU A 88 -0.11 -7.23 16.85
N ILE A 89 1.19 -7.41 16.65
CA ILE A 89 2.03 -8.33 17.40
C ILE A 89 3.32 -7.65 17.86
N PRO A 90 3.94 -8.16 18.94
CA PRO A 90 5.24 -7.69 19.38
C PRO A 90 6.32 -7.79 18.30
N ALA A 91 7.18 -6.74 18.21
CA ALA A 91 8.42 -6.78 17.44
C ALA A 91 9.58 -6.37 18.36
N LEU A 92 10.22 -5.21 18.21
CA LEU A 92 11.21 -4.77 19.20
C LEU A 92 10.59 -4.42 20.55
N ALA A 93 9.35 -3.94 20.59
CA ALA A 93 8.59 -3.88 21.84
C ALA A 93 7.98 -5.26 22.14
N GLU A 94 8.26 -5.80 23.32
CA GLU A 94 7.65 -7.06 23.80
C GLU A 94 6.32 -6.84 24.55
N ASP A 95 6.08 -5.59 25.01
CA ASP A 95 4.86 -5.17 25.69
C ASP A 95 4.62 -3.68 25.44
N TRP A 96 3.37 -3.27 25.36
CA TRP A 96 2.99 -1.87 25.20
C TRP A 96 1.61 -1.58 25.78
N GLY A 97 1.35 -0.31 26.04
CA GLY A 97 0.04 0.12 26.51
C GLY A 97 -0.07 1.62 26.62
N SER A 98 -1.30 2.11 26.79
CA SER A 98 -1.59 3.52 26.90
C SER A 98 -2.23 3.92 28.22
N GLU A 99 -2.08 5.19 28.58
CA GLU A 99 -2.80 5.87 29.64
C GLU A 99 -3.58 7.06 29.08
N GLY A 100 -4.70 7.39 29.73
CA GLY A 100 -5.53 8.56 29.36
C GLY A 100 -6.11 8.46 27.96
N ASN A 101 -6.66 7.30 27.57
CA ASN A 101 -7.24 7.04 26.25
C ASN A 101 -6.26 7.31 25.09
N GLY A 102 -4.98 6.98 25.28
CA GLY A 102 -3.95 7.20 24.26
C GLY A 102 -3.25 8.56 24.35
N LEU A 103 -3.34 9.29 25.44
CA LEU A 103 -2.52 10.50 25.68
C LEU A 103 -1.05 10.16 25.91
N THR A 104 -0.76 9.02 26.51
CA THR A 104 0.60 8.55 26.76
C THR A 104 0.70 7.08 26.39
N TRP A 105 1.68 6.74 25.56
CA TRP A 105 1.97 5.39 25.14
C TRP A 105 3.34 4.95 25.62
N THR A 106 3.41 3.78 26.26
CA THR A 106 4.66 3.17 26.76
C THR A 106 4.94 1.88 26.02
N PHE A 107 6.16 1.75 25.49
CA PHE A 107 6.67 0.57 24.83
C PHE A 107 7.86 0.00 25.61
N LYS A 108 7.79 -1.29 25.97
CA LYS A 108 8.88 -2.03 26.62
C LYS A 108 9.66 -2.81 25.59
N LEU A 109 10.92 -2.44 25.42
CA LEU A 109 11.79 -3.05 24.41
C LEU A 109 12.39 -4.37 24.89
N ARG A 110 12.68 -5.25 23.96
CA ARG A 110 13.47 -6.45 24.16
C ARG A 110 14.92 -6.10 24.46
N GLU A 111 15.49 -6.76 25.46
CA GLU A 111 16.92 -6.64 25.74
C GLU A 111 17.75 -7.47 24.75
N GLY A 112 18.96 -7.04 24.44
CA GLY A 112 19.94 -7.79 23.67
C GLY A 112 19.77 -7.78 22.16
N VAL A 113 18.85 -6.99 21.62
CA VAL A 113 18.73 -6.78 20.16
C VAL A 113 19.98 -6.07 19.64
N LYS A 114 20.53 -6.55 18.53
CA LYS A 114 21.80 -6.07 17.97
C LYS A 114 21.62 -5.32 16.67
N TRP A 115 22.43 -4.30 16.51
CA TRP A 115 22.79 -3.76 15.20
C TRP A 115 23.94 -4.57 14.62
N VAL A 116 23.81 -5.02 13.38
CA VAL A 116 24.86 -5.76 12.65
C VAL A 116 25.20 -5.04 11.35
N ASP A 117 26.43 -5.21 10.86
CA ASP A 117 26.83 -4.75 9.54
C ASP A 117 26.43 -5.77 8.45
N LYS A 118 26.71 -5.47 7.18
CA LYS A 118 26.38 -6.34 6.05
C LYS A 118 27.06 -7.71 6.03
N ASN A 119 28.06 -7.93 6.90
CA ASN A 119 28.74 -9.21 7.09
C ASN A 119 28.14 -10.00 8.26
N GLY A 120 27.14 -9.43 8.97
CA GLY A 120 26.56 -10.02 10.16
C GLY A 120 27.38 -9.82 11.43
N GLU A 121 28.39 -8.92 11.41
CA GLU A 121 29.17 -8.60 12.61
C GLU A 121 28.37 -7.68 13.53
N GLU A 122 28.25 -8.07 14.80
CA GLU A 122 27.58 -7.25 15.83
C GLU A 122 28.36 -5.96 16.09
N LYS A 123 27.68 -4.81 16.08
CA LYS A 123 28.26 -3.48 16.24
C LYS A 123 27.83 -2.79 17.52
N ALA A 124 26.54 -2.80 17.83
CA ALA A 124 25.97 -2.12 18.99
C ALA A 124 24.69 -2.83 19.46
N ASP A 125 24.27 -2.54 20.69
CA ASP A 125 22.92 -2.86 21.15
C ASP A 125 21.91 -1.85 20.58
N CYS A 126 20.69 -2.32 20.22
CA CYS A 126 19.56 -1.47 19.90
C CYS A 126 18.83 -1.13 21.21
N THR A 127 18.72 0.16 21.51
CA THR A 127 18.16 0.64 22.78
C THR A 127 17.09 1.71 22.55
N ALA A 128 16.46 2.17 23.61
CA ALA A 128 15.50 3.28 23.58
C ALA A 128 16.09 4.56 22.97
N GLN A 129 17.39 4.81 23.18
CA GLN A 129 18.09 5.96 22.59
C GLN A 129 18.01 5.97 21.05
N ASP A 130 18.04 4.81 20.40
CA ASP A 130 17.96 4.71 18.95
C ASP A 130 16.58 5.17 18.41
N PHE A 131 15.51 4.98 19.18
CA PHE A 131 14.17 5.51 18.86
C PHE A 131 14.08 7.02 19.04
N LEU A 132 14.73 7.57 20.08
CA LEU A 132 14.85 9.01 20.24
C LEU A 132 15.62 9.63 19.07
N THR A 133 16.75 9.03 18.71
CA THR A 133 17.58 9.42 17.56
C THR A 133 16.79 9.33 16.24
N GLY A 134 16.01 8.26 16.05
CA GLY A 134 15.14 8.08 14.87
C GLY A 134 14.09 9.18 14.74
N LEU A 135 13.38 9.50 15.83
CA LEU A 135 12.37 10.54 15.80
C LEU A 135 12.99 11.95 15.63
N GLU A 136 14.13 12.22 16.25
CA GLU A 136 14.88 13.48 16.03
C GLU A 136 15.28 13.63 14.55
N PHE A 137 15.75 12.53 13.94
CA PHE A 137 16.09 12.53 12.53
C PHE A 137 14.88 12.84 11.64
N VAL A 138 13.74 12.18 11.87
CA VAL A 138 12.50 12.38 11.09
C VAL A 138 12.01 13.83 11.26
N MET A 139 12.02 14.37 12.46
CA MET A 139 11.50 15.71 12.78
C MET A 139 12.53 16.84 12.64
N ASN A 140 13.63 16.61 11.94
CA ASN A 140 14.65 17.63 11.66
C ASN A 140 14.71 17.96 10.17
N TYR A 141 14.31 19.18 9.80
CA TYR A 141 14.25 19.65 8.41
C TYR A 141 15.56 19.46 7.62
N HIS A 142 16.72 19.61 8.26
CA HIS A 142 18.03 19.49 7.62
C HIS A 142 18.54 18.04 7.51
N LYS A 143 17.86 17.10 8.17
CA LYS A 143 18.12 15.64 8.07
C LYS A 143 17.05 14.94 7.24
N ASN A 144 15.81 15.40 7.33
CA ASN A 144 14.68 14.84 6.60
C ASN A 144 13.85 15.97 5.95
N ALA A 145 13.85 16.01 4.63
CA ALA A 145 13.19 17.07 3.85
C ALA A 145 11.65 16.92 3.76
N GLY A 146 11.03 16.15 4.64
CA GLY A 146 9.60 16.14 4.79
C GLY A 146 8.86 14.91 4.28
N ALA A 147 9.55 13.78 4.12
CA ALA A 147 8.89 12.57 3.62
C ALA A 147 7.78 12.07 4.56
N ASN A 148 8.08 11.70 5.78
CA ASN A 148 7.17 11.01 6.69
C ASN A 148 6.97 11.76 8.03
N ILE A 149 6.96 13.09 7.98
CA ILE A 149 6.82 13.97 9.16
C ILE A 149 5.38 14.17 9.63
N SER A 150 4.38 13.96 8.78
CA SER A 150 2.99 14.34 9.07
C SER A 150 2.45 13.64 10.31
N MET A 151 2.51 12.32 10.38
CA MET A 151 1.99 11.58 11.54
C MET A 151 2.69 11.96 12.84
N PRO A 152 4.03 11.91 12.98
CA PRO A 152 4.66 12.34 14.23
C PRO A 152 4.46 13.82 14.52
N GLY A 153 4.41 14.70 13.51
CA GLY A 153 4.15 16.13 13.69
C GLY A 153 2.77 16.41 14.28
N GLU A 154 1.74 15.75 13.75
CA GLU A 154 0.36 15.92 14.23
C GLU A 154 0.10 15.23 15.59
N MET A 155 0.73 14.07 15.82
CA MET A 155 0.38 13.15 16.91
C MET A 155 1.25 13.33 18.16
N ILE A 156 2.52 13.73 18.04
CA ILE A 156 3.46 13.81 19.16
C ILE A 156 3.63 15.25 19.62
N VAL A 157 3.47 15.49 20.91
CA VAL A 157 3.62 16.82 21.52
C VAL A 157 4.94 17.47 21.09
N GLY A 158 4.86 18.70 20.56
CA GLY A 158 6.01 19.53 20.21
C GLY A 158 6.83 19.07 19.00
N ALA A 159 6.43 17.99 18.30
CA ALA A 159 7.17 17.48 17.15
C ALA A 159 7.11 18.44 15.96
N GLU A 160 5.93 18.99 15.64
CA GLU A 160 5.78 19.98 14.57
C GLU A 160 6.56 21.27 14.90
N GLU A 161 6.47 21.76 16.15
CA GLU A 161 7.19 22.94 16.60
C GLU A 161 8.71 22.74 16.53
N TYR A 162 9.20 21.53 16.79
CA TYR A 162 10.61 21.20 16.63
C TYR A 162 11.04 21.22 15.16
N TYR A 163 10.22 20.64 14.27
CA TYR A 163 10.47 20.67 12.84
C TYR A 163 10.55 22.11 12.31
N GLU A 164 9.59 22.97 12.67
CA GLU A 164 9.58 24.39 12.32
C GLU A 164 10.77 25.14 12.93
N TYR A 165 11.16 24.83 14.18
CA TYR A 165 12.37 25.38 14.78
C TYR A 165 13.62 25.01 13.96
N THR A 166 13.77 23.76 13.55
CA THR A 166 14.95 23.34 12.78
C THR A 166 15.06 24.03 11.43
N LYS A 167 13.93 24.38 10.78
CA LYS A 167 13.91 25.20 9.54
C LYS A 167 14.56 26.59 9.72
N THR A 168 14.56 27.14 10.92
CA THR A 168 15.14 28.45 11.19
C THR A 168 16.66 28.45 11.32
N LEU A 169 17.26 27.26 11.44
CA LEU A 169 18.71 27.08 11.62
C LEU A 169 19.43 27.02 10.28
N SER A 170 20.75 27.21 10.30
CA SER A 170 21.59 26.80 9.17
C SER A 170 21.66 25.29 9.06
N GLU A 171 21.99 24.78 7.88
CA GLU A 171 22.15 23.34 7.64
C GLU A 171 23.17 22.71 8.60
N GLU A 172 24.31 23.39 8.87
CA GLU A 172 25.33 22.92 9.81
C GLU A 172 24.79 22.84 11.25
N GLU A 173 24.06 23.88 11.71
CA GLU A 173 23.47 23.88 13.04
C GLU A 173 22.37 22.83 13.18
N GLY A 174 21.49 22.70 12.17
CA GLY A 174 20.41 21.72 12.18
C GLY A 174 20.93 20.27 12.17
N ARG A 175 21.92 19.96 11.33
CA ARG A 175 22.54 18.63 11.28
C ARG A 175 23.32 18.26 12.54
N ALA A 176 23.79 19.24 13.30
CA ALA A 176 24.50 19.05 14.56
C ALA A 176 23.59 18.75 15.76
N LEU A 177 22.26 18.88 15.61
CA LEU A 177 21.31 18.55 16.69
C LEU A 177 21.30 17.03 16.94
N THR A 178 21.05 16.66 18.20
CA THR A 178 20.99 15.27 18.65
C THR A 178 19.79 15.05 19.57
N ALA A 179 19.51 13.78 19.89
CA ALA A 179 18.52 13.38 20.87
C ALA A 179 19.13 13.02 22.24
N ASP A 180 20.33 13.51 22.54
CA ASP A 180 21.02 13.28 23.82
C ASP A 180 20.31 13.96 24.98
N GLU A 181 20.60 13.52 26.20
CA GLU A 181 20.09 14.15 27.44
C GLU A 181 20.40 15.66 27.48
N GLY A 182 19.37 16.47 27.70
CA GLY A 182 19.46 17.94 27.73
C GLY A 182 19.51 18.58 26.34
N SER A 183 19.27 17.85 25.27
CA SER A 183 19.16 18.38 23.91
C SER A 183 17.92 19.26 23.73
N LYS A 184 17.97 20.14 22.70
CA LYS A 184 16.82 20.95 22.31
C LYS A 184 15.63 20.10 21.88
N PHE A 185 15.88 18.94 21.28
CA PHE A 185 14.87 17.98 20.89
C PHE A 185 14.07 17.49 22.11
N LEU A 186 14.73 16.98 23.15
CA LEU A 186 14.07 16.49 24.37
C LEU A 186 13.43 17.59 25.23
N GLU A 187 13.83 18.87 25.05
CA GLU A 187 13.13 20.00 25.66
C GLU A 187 11.78 20.29 25.01
N MET A 188 11.63 19.98 23.72
CA MET A 188 10.45 20.37 22.92
C MET A 188 9.52 19.20 22.64
N VAL A 189 10.04 17.98 22.37
CA VAL A 189 9.28 16.87 21.84
C VAL A 189 8.91 15.88 22.93
N GLY A 190 7.66 15.47 22.92
CA GLY A 190 7.07 14.55 23.89
C GLY A 190 7.48 13.09 23.66
N ILE A 191 8.78 12.79 23.74
CA ILE A 191 9.32 11.43 23.76
C ILE A 191 10.33 11.31 24.92
N GLU A 192 10.33 10.17 25.61
CA GLU A 192 11.22 9.90 26.74
C GLU A 192 11.80 8.48 26.66
N ALA A 193 13.02 8.32 27.16
CA ALA A 193 13.66 7.02 27.44
C ALA A 193 14.04 6.99 28.94
N PRO A 194 13.13 6.59 29.85
CA PRO A 194 13.42 6.57 31.29
C PRO A 194 14.48 5.52 31.66
N ASP A 195 14.70 4.54 30.81
CA ASP A 195 15.77 3.56 30.88
C ASP A 195 16.12 3.07 29.46
N ASP A 196 17.14 2.22 29.32
CA ASP A 196 17.64 1.75 28.03
C ASP A 196 16.62 0.94 27.22
N TYR A 197 15.54 0.45 27.83
CA TYR A 197 14.56 -0.45 27.22
C TYR A 197 13.11 0.01 27.40
N THR A 198 12.90 1.28 27.65
CA THR A 198 11.56 1.87 27.71
C THR A 198 11.49 3.12 26.86
N VAL A 199 10.53 3.17 25.92
CA VAL A 199 10.18 4.36 25.15
C VAL A 199 8.79 4.83 25.52
N VAL A 200 8.64 6.12 25.80
CA VAL A 200 7.35 6.74 26.13
C VAL A 200 7.07 7.87 25.16
N TYR A 201 5.88 7.87 24.55
CA TYR A 201 5.38 8.93 23.69
C TYR A 201 4.24 9.67 24.38
N HIS A 202 4.26 10.99 24.32
CA HIS A 202 3.19 11.88 24.76
C HIS A 202 2.46 12.44 23.54
N CYS A 203 1.18 12.12 23.41
CA CYS A 203 0.39 12.54 22.26
C CYS A 203 -0.24 13.92 22.46
N THR A 204 -0.47 14.63 21.35
CA THR A 204 -1.09 15.97 21.32
C THR A 204 -2.54 15.96 21.79
N SER A 205 -3.21 14.81 21.67
CA SER A 205 -4.59 14.55 22.05
C SER A 205 -4.75 13.07 22.40
N GLU A 206 -5.95 12.65 22.79
CA GLU A 206 -6.28 11.25 22.96
C GLU A 206 -6.25 10.54 21.60
N ILE A 207 -5.26 9.65 21.37
CA ILE A 207 -5.06 8.88 20.13
C ILE A 207 -5.06 7.38 20.49
N PRO A 208 -6.23 6.75 20.56
CA PRO A 208 -6.35 5.38 21.02
C PRO A 208 -5.74 4.32 20.05
N TYR A 209 -5.40 4.71 18.83
CA TYR A 209 -4.81 3.88 17.79
C TYR A 209 -3.33 4.17 17.51
N PHE A 210 -2.63 4.93 18.36
CA PHE A 210 -1.23 5.32 18.13
C PHE A 210 -0.28 4.12 18.04
N ASP A 211 -0.59 3.00 18.69
CA ASP A 211 0.18 1.76 18.59
C ASP A 211 0.23 1.22 17.15
N THR A 212 -0.79 1.47 16.34
CA THR A 212 -0.78 1.09 14.92
C THR A 212 0.24 1.90 14.11
N VAL A 213 0.52 3.16 14.50
CA VAL A 213 1.58 4.00 13.91
C VAL A 213 2.97 3.41 14.20
N ALA A 214 3.13 2.66 15.29
CA ALA A 214 4.38 2.00 15.66
C ALA A 214 4.82 0.88 14.69
N THR A 215 3.99 0.52 13.70
CA THR A 215 4.34 -0.36 12.58
C THR A 215 4.94 0.39 11.38
N TYR A 216 4.94 1.72 11.38
CA TYR A 216 5.36 2.56 10.27
C TYR A 216 6.78 3.12 10.50
N ASN A 217 7.50 3.36 9.40
CA ASN A 217 8.91 3.75 9.45
C ASN A 217 9.18 5.15 10.04
N CYS A 218 8.19 6.00 10.19
CA CYS A 218 8.36 7.29 10.86
C CYS A 218 8.74 7.17 12.36
N LEU A 219 8.47 6.01 12.96
CA LEU A 219 8.85 5.69 14.35
C LEU A 219 9.93 4.59 14.43
N TYR A 220 10.66 4.32 13.34
CA TYR A 220 11.75 3.34 13.35
C TYR A 220 13.00 3.89 14.07
N PRO A 221 13.82 3.00 14.66
CA PRO A 221 15.06 3.42 15.30
C PRO A 221 16.13 3.80 14.28
N ALA A 222 17.01 4.74 14.67
CA ALA A 222 18.27 5.03 13.99
C ALA A 222 19.44 4.72 14.92
N SER A 223 20.43 3.94 14.47
CA SER A 223 21.59 3.63 15.29
C SER A 223 22.44 4.87 15.55
N GLN A 224 22.39 5.38 16.79
CA GLN A 224 23.26 6.49 17.23
C GLN A 224 24.73 6.09 17.09
N ALA A 225 25.06 4.85 17.42
CA ALA A 225 26.44 4.36 17.30
C ALA A 225 26.95 4.36 15.85
N LEU A 226 26.07 4.07 14.86
CA LEU A 226 26.43 4.20 13.44
C LEU A 226 26.68 5.67 13.07
N ILE A 227 25.79 6.58 13.49
CA ILE A 227 25.95 8.02 13.21
C ILE A 227 27.27 8.55 13.81
N ASP A 228 27.62 8.11 15.01
CA ASP A 228 28.89 8.47 15.67
C ASP A 228 30.11 7.92 14.93
N GLU A 229 30.00 6.72 14.33
CA GLU A 229 31.10 6.09 13.59
C GLU A 229 31.34 6.75 12.23
N ILE A 230 30.28 6.99 11.44
CA ILE A 230 30.43 7.45 10.05
C ILE A 230 30.13 8.94 9.84
N GLY A 231 29.50 9.59 10.82
CA GLY A 231 29.04 10.98 10.75
C GLY A 231 27.68 11.15 10.04
N ILE A 232 27.00 12.26 10.36
CA ILE A 232 25.62 12.51 9.87
C ILE A 232 25.56 12.63 8.35
N ASP A 233 26.54 13.22 7.68
CA ASP A 233 26.54 13.37 6.22
C ASP A 233 26.61 12.02 5.49
N ALA A 234 27.39 11.07 6.02
CA ALA A 234 27.47 9.72 5.46
C ALA A 234 26.20 8.91 5.76
N PHE A 235 25.58 9.13 6.93
CA PHE A 235 24.30 8.51 7.27
C PHE A 235 23.15 9.03 6.38
N LEU A 236 23.15 10.32 6.05
CA LEU A 236 22.21 10.92 5.10
C LEU A 236 22.36 10.37 3.68
N ALA A 237 23.62 10.17 3.25
CA ALA A 237 23.96 9.60 1.95
C ALA A 237 24.03 8.06 1.98
N CYS A 238 23.17 7.43 2.77
CA CYS A 238 23.10 6.00 3.01
C CYS A 238 23.14 5.19 1.71
N ASP A 239 24.04 4.20 1.63
CA ASP A 239 24.12 3.19 0.59
C ASP A 239 24.33 1.79 1.20
N ASP A 240 24.32 0.74 0.38
CA ASP A 240 24.47 -0.65 0.83
C ASP A 240 25.81 -0.96 1.50
N SER A 241 26.78 -0.04 1.43
CA SER A 241 28.12 -0.23 2.03
C SER A 241 28.25 0.29 3.46
N ASN A 242 27.36 1.21 3.89
CA ASN A 242 27.48 1.92 5.17
C ASN A 242 26.27 1.77 6.09
N MET A 243 25.36 0.83 5.80
CA MET A 243 24.18 0.54 6.63
C MET A 243 24.50 -0.48 7.74
N TRP A 244 23.81 -0.32 8.88
CA TRP A 244 23.63 -1.39 9.87
C TRP A 244 22.17 -1.83 9.90
N PHE A 245 21.95 -3.06 10.34
CA PHE A 245 20.68 -3.76 10.26
C PHE A 245 20.30 -4.33 11.63
N ASN A 246 19.05 -4.23 12.03
CA ASN A 246 18.48 -4.93 13.19
C ASN A 246 17.22 -5.74 12.80
N GLY A 247 16.86 -5.70 11.53
CA GLY A 247 15.74 -6.46 10.96
C GLY A 247 16.08 -7.90 10.63
N PRO A 248 15.11 -8.67 10.07
CA PRO A 248 15.29 -10.09 9.76
C PRO A 248 16.31 -10.39 8.67
N TYR A 249 16.67 -9.40 7.85
CA TYR A 249 17.63 -9.52 6.75
C TYR A 249 18.61 -8.36 6.71
N MET A 250 19.72 -8.59 6.00
CA MET A 250 20.75 -7.61 5.65
C MET A 250 20.78 -7.45 4.13
N LEU A 251 20.92 -6.22 3.61
CA LEU A 251 21.12 -5.96 2.18
C LEU A 251 22.59 -6.26 1.83
N THR A 252 22.84 -7.40 1.20
CA THR A 252 24.20 -7.86 0.89
C THR A 252 24.61 -7.58 -0.55
N SER A 253 23.66 -7.34 -1.44
CA SER A 253 23.91 -6.89 -2.82
C SER A 253 22.80 -5.94 -3.29
N TYR A 254 23.19 -4.85 -3.94
CA TYR A 254 22.29 -3.89 -4.56
C TYR A 254 22.80 -3.52 -5.94
N ILE A 255 22.11 -3.95 -6.99
CA ILE A 255 22.40 -3.59 -8.37
C ILE A 255 21.16 -2.87 -8.91
N GLN A 256 21.27 -1.54 -8.96
CA GLN A 256 20.18 -0.67 -9.39
C GLN A 256 19.60 -1.09 -10.76
N GLY A 257 18.28 -1.18 -10.85
CA GLY A 257 17.56 -1.58 -12.06
C GLY A 257 17.71 -3.07 -12.43
N ASN A 258 18.39 -3.88 -11.62
CA ASN A 258 18.62 -5.29 -11.91
C ASN A 258 18.15 -6.20 -10.76
N GLU A 259 18.89 -6.22 -9.63
CA GLU A 259 18.52 -7.08 -8.51
C GLU A 259 18.98 -6.53 -7.16
N LYS A 260 18.30 -6.97 -6.11
CA LYS A 260 18.64 -6.77 -4.71
C LYS A 260 18.66 -8.11 -3.99
N VAL A 261 19.71 -8.36 -3.18
CA VAL A 261 19.84 -9.61 -2.41
C VAL A 261 19.79 -9.28 -0.93
N LEU A 262 18.81 -9.85 -0.27
CA LEU A 262 18.63 -9.82 1.18
C LEU A 262 19.13 -11.15 1.74
N THR A 263 20.09 -11.12 2.66
CA THR A 263 20.62 -12.32 3.33
C THR A 263 20.13 -12.34 4.78
N LYS A 264 19.73 -13.50 5.25
CA LYS A 264 19.23 -13.74 6.60
C LYS A 264 20.18 -13.16 7.66
N ASN A 265 19.60 -12.39 8.58
CA ASN A 265 20.32 -11.88 9.75
C ASN A 265 20.25 -12.92 10.88
N GLU A 266 21.36 -13.59 11.17
CA GLU A 266 21.39 -14.62 12.22
C GLU A 266 21.33 -14.02 13.64
N SER A 267 21.60 -12.72 13.81
CA SER A 267 21.45 -11.98 15.07
C SER A 267 20.08 -11.34 15.25
N TYR A 268 19.10 -11.64 14.35
CA TYR A 268 17.74 -11.14 14.50
C TYR A 268 17.09 -11.70 15.77
N TRP A 269 16.34 -10.86 16.48
CA TRP A 269 15.77 -11.18 17.80
C TRP A 269 14.87 -12.42 17.79
N ASP A 270 14.10 -12.65 16.73
CA ASP A 270 13.23 -13.82 16.57
C ASP A 270 13.97 -14.92 15.79
N THR A 271 14.79 -15.68 16.50
CA THR A 271 15.60 -16.76 15.92
C THR A 271 14.76 -17.94 15.43
N GLU A 272 13.55 -18.12 15.96
CA GLU A 272 12.67 -19.24 15.65
C GLU A 272 11.75 -18.93 14.44
N SER A 273 11.67 -17.66 14.03
CA SER A 273 10.85 -17.29 12.87
C SER A 273 11.31 -17.95 11.58
N LYS A 274 10.36 -18.39 10.77
CA LYS A 274 10.65 -18.87 9.41
C LYS A 274 11.20 -17.71 8.57
N ARG A 275 12.38 -17.91 8.00
CA ARG A 275 13.08 -16.96 7.12
C ARG A 275 13.83 -17.71 6.04
N PHE A 276 13.91 -17.14 4.87
CA PHE A 276 14.75 -17.64 3.78
C PHE A 276 16.24 -17.42 4.10
N ASP A 277 17.11 -18.27 3.58
CA ASP A 277 18.56 -18.02 3.65
C ASP A 277 18.92 -16.78 2.84
N THR A 278 18.31 -16.64 1.64
CA THR A 278 18.36 -15.44 0.81
C THR A 278 16.99 -15.09 0.19
N VAL A 279 16.76 -13.79 -0.02
CA VAL A 279 15.67 -13.29 -0.86
C VAL A 279 16.27 -12.45 -1.98
N THR A 280 16.07 -12.87 -3.22
CA THR A 280 16.52 -12.13 -4.42
C THR A 280 15.32 -11.45 -5.07
N ILE A 281 15.32 -10.13 -5.09
CA ILE A 281 14.30 -9.30 -5.74
C ILE A 281 14.84 -8.91 -7.12
N LYS A 282 14.32 -9.50 -8.19
CA LYS A 282 14.68 -9.17 -9.57
C LYS A 282 13.83 -8.01 -10.09
N MET A 283 14.49 -7.05 -10.75
CA MET A 283 13.80 -5.92 -11.38
C MET A 283 13.41 -6.28 -12.80
N ILE A 284 12.11 -6.35 -13.10
CA ILE A 284 11.59 -6.73 -14.42
C ILE A 284 11.01 -5.53 -15.17
N GLU A 285 11.14 -5.52 -16.49
CA GLU A 285 10.57 -4.48 -17.36
C GLU A 285 9.05 -4.62 -17.53
N SER A 286 8.56 -5.87 -17.53
CA SER A 286 7.15 -6.20 -17.72
C SER A 286 6.80 -7.55 -17.11
N LEU A 287 5.50 -7.78 -16.84
CA LEU A 287 4.98 -9.08 -16.38
C LEU A 287 5.25 -10.21 -17.41
N ASP A 288 5.27 -9.90 -18.71
CA ASP A 288 5.59 -10.89 -19.75
C ASP A 288 7.05 -11.34 -19.66
N THR A 289 7.98 -10.42 -19.36
CA THR A 289 9.38 -10.76 -19.07
C THR A 289 9.48 -11.59 -17.79
N GLY A 290 8.76 -11.21 -16.76
CA GLY A 290 8.70 -11.96 -15.50
C GLY A 290 8.15 -13.37 -15.68
N PHE A 291 7.11 -13.55 -16.51
CA PHE A 291 6.56 -14.86 -16.82
C PHE A 291 7.60 -15.77 -17.52
N GLN A 292 8.42 -15.22 -18.42
CA GLN A 292 9.53 -15.99 -19.03
C GLN A 292 10.58 -16.40 -18.00
N LEU A 293 10.90 -15.55 -17.02
CA LEU A 293 11.80 -15.89 -15.92
C LEU A 293 11.21 -16.98 -15.01
N TYR A 294 9.91 -16.92 -14.72
CA TYR A 294 9.21 -17.95 -13.97
C TYR A 294 9.27 -19.30 -14.72
N GLN A 295 8.99 -19.31 -16.02
CA GLN A 295 9.11 -20.51 -16.88
C GLN A 295 10.53 -21.07 -16.93
N ALA A 296 11.54 -20.23 -16.76
CA ALA A 296 12.95 -20.64 -16.68
C ALA A 296 13.38 -21.14 -15.28
N GLY A 297 12.48 -21.06 -14.27
CA GLY A 297 12.78 -21.39 -12.88
C GLY A 297 13.67 -20.34 -12.20
N GLU A 298 13.62 -19.08 -12.68
CA GLU A 298 14.39 -17.97 -12.12
C GLU A 298 13.55 -17.05 -11.20
N LEU A 299 12.26 -17.31 -11.08
CA LEU A 299 11.32 -16.69 -10.14
C LEU A 299 10.44 -17.79 -9.53
N ASP A 300 10.13 -17.65 -8.24
CA ASP A 300 9.23 -18.53 -7.49
C ASP A 300 7.77 -18.00 -7.49
N ARG A 301 7.56 -16.78 -7.95
CA ARG A 301 6.23 -16.18 -8.10
C ARG A 301 6.22 -15.13 -9.18
N ILE A 302 5.09 -14.97 -9.86
CA ILE A 302 4.87 -13.94 -10.87
C ILE A 302 3.39 -13.62 -11.04
N ASP A 303 3.04 -12.35 -11.04
CA ASP A 303 1.72 -11.90 -11.45
C ASP A 303 1.58 -12.02 -12.96
N LEU A 304 0.38 -12.36 -13.42
CA LEU A 304 0.12 -12.59 -14.83
C LEU A 304 -0.43 -11.33 -15.50
N SER A 305 0.11 -11.00 -16.69
CA SER A 305 -0.53 -10.03 -17.57
C SER A 305 -1.90 -10.54 -18.03
N GLU A 306 -2.81 -9.65 -18.41
CA GLU A 306 -4.12 -10.00 -18.99
C GLU A 306 -3.99 -11.02 -20.13
N SER A 307 -2.97 -10.86 -20.99
CA SER A 307 -2.70 -11.75 -22.12
C SER A 307 -2.32 -13.15 -21.67
N ASN A 308 -1.39 -13.27 -20.72
CA ASN A 308 -0.93 -14.56 -20.21
C ASN A 308 -2.03 -15.26 -19.43
N LEU A 309 -2.73 -14.54 -18.54
CA LEU A 309 -3.87 -15.07 -17.79
C LEU A 309 -4.96 -15.60 -18.74
N THR A 310 -5.37 -14.80 -19.71
CA THR A 310 -6.40 -15.20 -20.68
C THR A 310 -5.98 -16.41 -21.51
N THR A 311 -4.71 -16.48 -21.91
CA THR A 311 -4.17 -17.60 -22.70
C THR A 311 -4.17 -18.89 -21.91
N ILE A 312 -3.70 -18.86 -20.66
CA ILE A 312 -3.67 -20.02 -19.78
C ILE A 312 -5.09 -20.47 -19.43
N HIS A 313 -5.96 -19.56 -19.02
CA HIS A 313 -7.31 -19.86 -18.55
C HIS A 313 -8.23 -20.44 -19.65
N LYS A 314 -7.98 -20.12 -20.93
CA LYS A 314 -8.77 -20.66 -22.07
C LYS A 314 -8.40 -22.07 -22.51
N ASP A 315 -7.27 -22.60 -22.09
CA ASP A 315 -6.78 -23.91 -22.50
C ASP A 315 -6.55 -24.81 -21.28
N GLU A 316 -7.52 -25.66 -20.97
CA GLU A 316 -7.45 -26.65 -19.89
C GLU A 316 -6.29 -27.63 -20.01
N ASN A 317 -5.62 -27.71 -21.17
CA ASN A 317 -4.42 -28.52 -21.34
C ASN A 317 -3.13 -27.74 -21.19
N ASN A 318 -3.21 -26.45 -20.88
CA ASN A 318 -2.05 -25.63 -20.57
C ASN A 318 -1.40 -26.14 -19.28
N GLU A 319 -0.08 -26.24 -19.24
CA GLU A 319 0.68 -26.78 -18.11
C GLU A 319 0.50 -25.95 -16.81
N TYR A 320 0.07 -24.69 -16.90
CA TYR A 320 -0.18 -23.78 -15.77
C TYR A 320 -1.66 -23.64 -15.40
N TYR A 321 -2.58 -24.30 -16.12
CA TYR A 321 -4.03 -24.13 -15.92
C TYR A 321 -4.46 -24.41 -14.48
N ASP A 322 -4.01 -25.54 -13.91
CA ASP A 322 -4.32 -25.95 -12.54
C ASP A 322 -3.49 -25.21 -11.47
N GLN A 323 -2.60 -24.30 -11.87
CA GLN A 323 -1.75 -23.49 -10.98
C GLN A 323 -2.17 -22.01 -10.95
N LEU A 324 -3.22 -21.63 -11.67
CA LEU A 324 -3.75 -20.27 -11.64
C LEU A 324 -4.34 -19.97 -10.26
N VAL A 325 -3.83 -18.96 -9.57
CA VAL A 325 -4.34 -18.54 -8.29
C VAL A 325 -4.70 -17.04 -8.29
N GLU A 326 -5.88 -16.73 -7.78
CA GLU A 326 -6.31 -15.36 -7.54
C GLU A 326 -5.77 -14.88 -6.20
N LYS A 327 -5.09 -13.73 -6.19
CA LYS A 327 -4.47 -13.17 -4.99
C LYS A 327 -5.51 -12.57 -4.04
N ARG A 328 -5.13 -12.35 -2.79
CA ARG A 328 -5.86 -11.44 -1.90
C ARG A 328 -5.78 -10.01 -2.43
N PRO A 329 -6.76 -9.13 -2.13
CA PRO A 329 -6.65 -7.71 -2.40
C PRO A 329 -5.35 -7.16 -1.79
N ASP A 330 -4.72 -6.20 -2.46
CA ASP A 330 -3.69 -5.38 -1.81
C ASP A 330 -4.34 -4.44 -0.76
N LYS A 331 -3.52 -3.67 -0.02
CA LYS A 331 -4.02 -2.76 1.02
C LYS A 331 -4.65 -1.45 0.52
N PHE A 332 -4.80 -1.29 -0.80
CA PHE A 332 -5.26 -0.03 -1.39
C PHE A 332 -6.73 -0.10 -1.81
N SER A 333 -7.48 0.92 -1.43
CA SER A 333 -8.83 1.20 -1.91
C SER A 333 -8.76 2.34 -2.93
N TYR A 334 -9.27 2.10 -4.16
CA TYR A 334 -9.20 3.06 -5.27
C TYR A 334 -10.54 3.72 -5.52
N GLN A 335 -10.52 5.04 -5.76
CA GLN A 335 -11.70 5.87 -5.94
C GLN A 335 -11.54 6.84 -7.11
N PHE A 336 -12.67 7.29 -7.65
CA PHE A 336 -12.76 8.50 -8.48
C PHE A 336 -12.80 9.71 -7.55
N HIS A 337 -11.78 10.55 -7.61
CA HIS A 337 -11.74 11.85 -6.94
C HIS A 337 -12.12 12.93 -7.95
N TRP A 338 -13.31 13.52 -7.78
CA TRP A 338 -13.85 14.55 -8.66
C TRP A 338 -13.14 15.87 -8.44
N ASN A 339 -12.75 16.57 -9.50
CA ASN A 339 -12.25 17.93 -9.39
C ASN A 339 -13.42 18.94 -9.43
N TYR A 340 -13.68 19.58 -8.32
CA TYR A 340 -14.78 20.54 -8.14
C TYR A 340 -14.41 21.98 -8.53
N SER A 341 -13.16 22.23 -8.91
CA SER A 341 -12.66 23.53 -9.37
C SER A 341 -11.74 23.38 -10.58
N LYS A 342 -12.23 22.65 -11.60
CA LYS A 342 -11.48 22.41 -12.83
C LYS A 342 -11.19 23.71 -13.57
N MET A 343 -9.94 23.81 -14.07
CA MET A 343 -9.46 24.87 -14.93
C MET A 343 -9.29 24.37 -16.37
N LYS A 344 -9.39 25.27 -17.32
CA LYS A 344 -9.00 25.04 -18.73
C LYS A 344 -7.52 25.31 -18.93
N GLU A 345 -6.97 24.84 -20.05
CA GLU A 345 -5.56 25.04 -20.40
C GLU A 345 -5.16 26.53 -20.52
N ASP A 346 -6.13 27.44 -20.74
CA ASP A 346 -5.89 28.88 -20.78
C ASP A 346 -5.93 29.54 -19.38
N GLY A 347 -6.09 28.76 -18.31
CA GLY A 347 -6.15 29.22 -16.93
C GLY A 347 -7.48 29.83 -16.51
N THR A 348 -8.55 29.66 -17.31
CA THR A 348 -9.92 30.08 -16.92
C THR A 348 -10.69 28.90 -16.32
N PRO A 349 -11.65 29.15 -15.39
CA PRO A 349 -12.51 28.09 -14.87
C PRO A 349 -13.31 27.37 -15.96
N ASP A 350 -13.47 26.05 -15.82
CA ASP A 350 -14.38 25.28 -16.66
C ASP A 350 -15.79 25.27 -16.04
N ASP A 351 -16.52 26.40 -16.22
CA ASP A 351 -17.85 26.59 -15.64
C ASP A 351 -18.83 25.47 -15.99
N ASN A 352 -18.72 24.87 -17.18
CA ASN A 352 -19.62 23.82 -17.62
C ASN A 352 -19.43 22.53 -16.81
N TRP A 353 -18.17 22.11 -16.62
CA TRP A 353 -17.81 21.00 -15.76
C TRP A 353 -18.11 21.31 -14.30
N ASN A 354 -17.64 22.45 -13.78
CA ASN A 354 -17.76 22.80 -12.37
C ASN A 354 -19.20 22.85 -11.87
N LYS A 355 -20.13 23.35 -12.68
CA LYS A 355 -21.57 23.32 -12.38
C LYS A 355 -22.12 21.89 -12.45
N ALA A 356 -21.72 21.10 -13.45
CA ALA A 356 -22.21 19.74 -13.61
C ALA A 356 -21.78 18.86 -12.45
N ILE A 357 -20.49 18.89 -12.09
CA ILE A 357 -19.97 18.04 -11.00
C ILE A 357 -20.44 18.50 -9.61
N ALA A 358 -20.82 19.77 -9.42
CA ALA A 358 -21.43 20.25 -8.19
C ALA A 358 -22.87 19.71 -8.00
N ASN A 359 -23.55 19.32 -9.07
CA ASN A 359 -24.91 18.80 -9.00
C ASN A 359 -24.93 17.34 -8.49
N THR A 360 -25.65 17.10 -7.40
CA THR A 360 -25.72 15.77 -6.77
C THR A 360 -26.38 14.72 -7.69
N ALA A 361 -27.46 15.08 -8.39
CA ALA A 361 -28.13 14.16 -9.31
C ALA A 361 -27.20 13.75 -10.48
N PHE A 362 -26.32 14.66 -10.93
CA PHE A 362 -25.32 14.35 -11.96
C PHE A 362 -24.31 13.30 -11.46
N ARG A 363 -23.78 13.46 -10.26
CA ARG A 363 -22.84 12.49 -9.67
C ARG A 363 -23.52 11.15 -9.38
N GLN A 364 -24.73 11.19 -8.85
CA GLN A 364 -25.52 9.98 -8.57
C GLN A 364 -25.93 9.24 -9.85
N ALA A 365 -26.22 9.93 -10.96
CA ALA A 365 -26.48 9.28 -12.25
C ALA A 365 -25.24 8.48 -12.73
N ILE A 366 -24.04 9.01 -12.52
CA ILE A 366 -22.78 8.30 -12.82
C ILE A 366 -22.64 7.10 -11.88
N TYR A 367 -22.80 7.29 -10.57
CA TYR A 367 -22.62 6.25 -9.54
C TYR A 367 -23.51 5.02 -9.77
N TYR A 368 -24.82 5.23 -10.02
CA TYR A 368 -25.77 4.14 -10.22
C TYR A 368 -25.76 3.59 -11.66
N GLY A 369 -25.25 4.34 -12.63
CA GLY A 369 -25.31 3.96 -14.04
C GLY A 369 -24.01 3.36 -14.59
N LEU A 370 -22.87 3.54 -13.92
CA LEU A 370 -21.58 3.16 -14.48
C LEU A 370 -21.24 1.71 -14.12
N ASP A 371 -21.41 0.78 -15.05
CA ASP A 371 -20.94 -0.60 -14.94
C ASP A 371 -19.44 -0.68 -15.30
N LEU A 372 -18.59 -0.85 -14.30
CA LEU A 372 -17.14 -0.90 -14.47
C LEU A 372 -16.61 -2.30 -14.83
N THR A 373 -17.45 -3.33 -14.97
CA THR A 373 -17.00 -4.72 -15.19
C THR A 373 -15.98 -4.86 -16.33
N THR A 374 -16.24 -4.20 -17.48
CA THR A 374 -15.32 -4.24 -18.63
C THR A 374 -13.98 -3.52 -18.34
N TYR A 375 -14.02 -2.46 -17.53
CA TYR A 375 -12.81 -1.77 -17.09
C TYR A 375 -12.01 -2.62 -16.10
N LEU A 376 -12.69 -3.22 -15.12
CA LEU A 376 -12.09 -4.12 -14.12
C LEU A 376 -11.47 -5.38 -14.74
N ALA A 377 -12.04 -5.87 -15.86
CA ALA A 377 -11.49 -6.98 -16.62
C ALA A 377 -10.08 -6.71 -17.20
N ARG A 378 -9.64 -5.45 -17.25
CA ARG A 378 -8.25 -5.09 -17.60
C ARG A 378 -7.24 -5.50 -16.54
N THR A 379 -7.67 -5.58 -15.28
CA THR A 379 -6.85 -6.04 -14.15
C THR A 379 -7.10 -7.52 -13.88
N ASN A 380 -8.36 -7.93 -13.82
CA ASN A 380 -8.77 -9.31 -13.57
C ASN A 380 -9.71 -9.80 -14.67
N ALA A 381 -9.15 -10.39 -15.72
CA ALA A 381 -9.89 -10.84 -16.89
C ALA A 381 -10.78 -12.07 -16.64
N VAL A 382 -10.54 -12.81 -15.57
CA VAL A 382 -11.25 -14.05 -15.22
C VAL A 382 -12.41 -13.76 -14.27
N ASN A 383 -12.17 -12.92 -13.26
CA ASN A 383 -13.16 -12.59 -12.23
C ASN A 383 -13.18 -11.06 -11.97
N PRO A 384 -13.65 -10.24 -12.93
CA PRO A 384 -13.56 -8.79 -12.81
C PRO A 384 -14.31 -8.22 -11.60
N LEU A 385 -15.43 -8.81 -11.19
CA LEU A 385 -16.22 -8.32 -10.06
C LEU A 385 -15.62 -8.61 -8.69
N SER A 386 -14.60 -9.49 -8.59
CA SER A 386 -13.81 -9.58 -7.36
C SER A 386 -13.07 -8.27 -7.05
N CYS A 387 -12.77 -7.50 -8.09
CA CYS A 387 -12.14 -6.17 -7.96
C CYS A 387 -13.13 -5.05 -7.61
N GLU A 388 -14.45 -5.29 -7.61
CA GLU A 388 -15.43 -4.23 -7.30
C GLU A 388 -15.22 -3.68 -5.90
N ASN A 389 -15.14 -2.36 -5.79
CA ASN A 389 -15.07 -1.64 -4.53
C ASN A 389 -16.31 -0.74 -4.36
N ASN A 390 -17.01 -0.89 -3.26
CA ASN A 390 -18.21 -0.11 -2.91
C ASN A 390 -17.99 0.83 -1.72
N PHE A 391 -16.75 0.90 -1.19
CA PHE A 391 -16.39 1.64 0.01
C PHE A 391 -15.25 2.62 -0.25
N TYR A 392 -15.18 3.67 0.55
CA TYR A 392 -14.05 4.59 0.53
C TYR A 392 -12.87 4.02 1.32
N THR A 393 -13.15 3.45 2.49
CA THR A 393 -12.16 2.77 3.32
C THR A 393 -11.79 1.38 2.78
N MET A 394 -10.75 0.79 3.34
CA MET A 394 -10.28 -0.55 2.97
C MET A 394 -10.90 -1.61 3.86
N LYS A 395 -11.31 -2.73 3.26
CA LYS A 395 -11.71 -3.93 3.98
C LYS A 395 -10.57 -4.45 4.85
N GLY A 396 -10.89 -4.84 6.09
CA GLY A 396 -9.91 -5.36 7.05
C GLY A 396 -9.12 -4.28 7.79
N LEU A 397 -9.45 -2.98 7.60
CA LEU A 397 -8.74 -1.89 8.27
C LEU A 397 -8.90 -1.96 9.80
N VAL A 398 -10.14 -2.06 10.28
CA VAL A 398 -10.49 -2.21 11.68
C VAL A 398 -11.72 -3.10 11.84
N TYR A 399 -11.87 -3.68 13.02
CA TYR A 399 -12.98 -4.57 13.37
C TYR A 399 -13.74 -4.04 14.58
N MET A 400 -15.05 -4.24 14.59
CA MET A 400 -15.90 -4.03 15.75
C MET A 400 -15.57 -5.04 16.86
N GLU A 401 -15.95 -4.77 18.11
CA GLU A 401 -15.74 -5.70 19.23
C GLU A 401 -16.39 -7.08 18.99
N ASP A 402 -17.49 -7.13 18.23
CA ASP A 402 -18.17 -8.37 17.85
C ASP A 402 -17.49 -9.13 16.69
N GLY A 403 -16.40 -8.60 16.14
CA GLY A 403 -15.59 -9.19 15.06
C GLY A 403 -16.06 -8.84 13.64
N ARG A 404 -17.13 -8.04 13.46
CA ARG A 404 -17.52 -7.54 12.13
C ARG A 404 -16.47 -6.56 11.59
N ASP A 405 -16.18 -6.65 10.29
CA ASP A 405 -15.37 -5.66 9.62
C ASP A 405 -16.11 -4.30 9.58
N TYR A 406 -15.39 -3.21 9.72
CA TYR A 406 -15.92 -1.85 9.60
C TYR A 406 -16.71 -1.63 8.29
N VAL A 407 -16.21 -2.15 7.15
CA VAL A 407 -16.91 -1.99 5.86
C VAL A 407 -18.24 -2.76 5.82
N ASP A 408 -18.42 -3.82 6.61
CA ASP A 408 -19.70 -4.51 6.73
C ASP A 408 -20.73 -3.63 7.43
N VAL A 409 -20.30 -2.83 8.41
CA VAL A 409 -21.16 -1.82 9.07
C VAL A 409 -21.56 -0.71 8.08
N VAL A 410 -20.62 -0.25 7.25
CA VAL A 410 -20.91 0.73 6.18
C VAL A 410 -21.90 0.14 5.16
N ALA A 411 -21.72 -1.12 4.75
CA ALA A 411 -22.61 -1.82 3.82
C ALA A 411 -24.05 -1.91 4.37
N GLU A 412 -24.19 -2.27 5.65
CA GLU A 412 -25.48 -2.32 6.33
C GLU A 412 -26.18 -0.94 6.32
N LYS A 413 -25.43 0.13 6.65
CA LYS A 413 -25.95 1.50 6.66
C LYS A 413 -26.34 2.02 5.28
N LEU A 414 -25.64 1.60 4.23
CA LEU A 414 -25.95 1.91 2.82
C LEU A 414 -27.09 1.03 2.27
N GLY A 415 -27.45 -0.06 2.95
CA GLY A 415 -28.41 -1.05 2.47
C GLY A 415 -27.90 -1.82 1.25
N LEU A 416 -26.59 -1.99 1.11
CA LEU A 416 -25.99 -2.79 0.04
C LEU A 416 -26.25 -4.27 0.28
N GLY A 417 -26.62 -4.98 -0.79
CA GLY A 417 -26.72 -6.45 -0.79
C GLY A 417 -25.35 -7.13 -0.87
N GLU A 418 -25.36 -8.44 -0.67
CA GLU A 418 -24.18 -9.26 -0.98
C GLU A 418 -23.98 -9.30 -2.51
N SER A 419 -22.70 -9.35 -2.94
CA SER A 419 -22.37 -9.55 -4.35
C SER A 419 -22.81 -10.94 -4.82
N ASP A 420 -23.49 -11.03 -5.95
CA ASP A 420 -23.81 -12.29 -6.62
C ASP A 420 -22.68 -12.76 -7.57
N GLY A 421 -21.64 -11.94 -7.74
CA GLY A 421 -20.51 -12.18 -8.64
C GLY A 421 -20.85 -12.01 -10.13
N GLU A 422 -22.10 -11.65 -10.47
CA GLU A 422 -22.58 -11.48 -11.85
C GLU A 422 -22.91 -10.03 -12.19
N THR A 423 -23.38 -9.25 -11.20
CA THR A 423 -23.81 -7.87 -11.38
C THR A 423 -23.16 -6.95 -10.34
N PRO A 424 -22.65 -5.75 -10.72
CA PRO A 424 -22.15 -4.78 -9.75
C PRO A 424 -23.21 -4.42 -8.70
N VAL A 425 -22.83 -4.44 -7.41
CA VAL A 425 -23.77 -4.29 -6.28
C VAL A 425 -24.51 -2.95 -6.30
N ARG A 426 -23.84 -1.87 -6.74
CA ARG A 426 -24.41 -0.51 -6.75
C ARG A 426 -25.23 -0.18 -7.99
N LEU A 427 -25.17 -1.02 -9.04
CA LEU A 427 -25.78 -0.71 -10.34
C LEU A 427 -27.30 -0.70 -10.26
N ASP A 428 -27.91 0.43 -10.66
CA ASP A 428 -29.37 0.63 -10.75
C ASP A 428 -29.66 1.50 -11.97
N ALA A 429 -29.90 0.85 -13.12
CA ALA A 429 -30.08 1.52 -14.40
C ALA A 429 -31.34 2.40 -14.44
N ASP A 430 -32.40 2.00 -13.76
CA ASP A 430 -33.66 2.78 -13.72
C ASP A 430 -33.46 4.06 -12.91
N LYS A 431 -32.85 3.96 -11.73
CA LYS A 431 -32.48 5.10 -10.88
C LYS A 431 -31.51 6.03 -11.58
N ALA A 432 -30.49 5.47 -12.25
CA ALA A 432 -29.54 6.25 -13.04
C ALA A 432 -30.23 7.06 -14.15
N ALA A 433 -31.16 6.46 -14.86
CA ALA A 433 -31.91 7.14 -15.92
C ALA A 433 -32.80 8.29 -15.39
N GLU A 434 -33.45 8.11 -14.23
CA GLU A 434 -34.24 9.16 -13.56
C GLU A 434 -33.32 10.33 -13.13
N LEU A 435 -32.19 10.01 -12.49
CA LEU A 435 -31.22 11.01 -12.02
C LEU A 435 -30.52 11.73 -13.18
N LYS A 436 -30.23 11.04 -14.30
CA LYS A 436 -29.71 11.64 -15.53
C LYS A 436 -30.72 12.68 -16.07
N ALA A 437 -32.01 12.32 -16.17
CA ALA A 437 -33.03 13.23 -16.65
C ALA A 437 -33.19 14.46 -15.74
N GLN A 438 -33.19 14.26 -14.41
CA GLN A 438 -33.20 15.32 -13.41
C GLN A 438 -32.01 16.26 -13.55
N ALA A 439 -30.77 15.68 -13.60
CA ALA A 439 -29.55 16.47 -13.75
C ALA A 439 -29.53 17.29 -15.03
N MET A 440 -29.99 16.72 -16.16
CA MET A 440 -30.05 17.43 -17.42
C MET A 440 -31.04 18.61 -17.38
N GLU A 441 -32.20 18.45 -16.72
CA GLU A 441 -33.16 19.52 -16.53
C GLU A 441 -32.61 20.64 -15.65
N GLU A 442 -32.09 20.31 -14.45
CA GLU A 442 -31.56 21.27 -13.47
C GLU A 442 -30.37 22.06 -14.04
N LEU A 443 -29.43 21.36 -14.68
CA LEU A 443 -28.22 21.96 -15.22
C LEU A 443 -28.47 22.79 -16.48
N SER A 444 -29.38 22.36 -17.37
CA SER A 444 -29.78 23.16 -18.53
C SER A 444 -30.45 24.48 -18.12
N ALA A 445 -31.21 24.47 -17.02
CA ALA A 445 -31.78 25.69 -16.45
C ALA A 445 -30.73 26.68 -15.93
N GLN A 446 -29.53 26.17 -15.58
CA GLN A 446 -28.36 26.95 -15.16
C GLN A 446 -27.42 27.33 -16.31
N GLY A 447 -27.80 27.00 -17.56
CA GLY A 447 -27.06 27.31 -18.79
C GLY A 447 -25.92 26.34 -19.07
N VAL A 448 -25.89 25.16 -18.44
CA VAL A 448 -24.96 24.08 -18.75
C VAL A 448 -25.31 23.45 -20.09
N THR A 449 -24.32 23.15 -20.91
CA THR A 449 -24.49 22.49 -22.21
C THR A 449 -24.07 21.03 -22.15
N PHE A 450 -24.82 20.16 -22.79
CA PHE A 450 -24.55 18.72 -22.91
C PHE A 450 -24.06 18.36 -24.31
N PRO A 451 -23.25 17.29 -24.48
CA PRO A 451 -22.69 16.49 -23.38
C PRO A 451 -21.69 17.27 -22.52
N ILE A 452 -21.55 16.83 -21.27
CA ILE A 452 -20.46 17.30 -20.41
C ILE A 452 -19.15 16.69 -20.90
N GLU A 453 -18.17 17.53 -21.24
CA GLU A 453 -16.82 17.08 -21.61
C GLU A 453 -15.98 16.86 -20.35
N ALA A 454 -15.58 15.63 -20.08
CA ALA A 454 -14.73 15.25 -18.95
C ALA A 454 -13.32 14.88 -19.45
N ASP A 455 -12.28 15.41 -18.82
CA ASP A 455 -10.89 15.16 -19.19
C ASP A 455 -10.23 14.20 -18.18
N PHE A 456 -9.73 13.07 -18.66
CA PHE A 456 -8.99 12.08 -17.89
C PHE A 456 -7.57 11.95 -18.44
N TYR A 457 -6.57 12.06 -17.55
CA TYR A 457 -5.17 12.09 -17.95
C TYR A 457 -4.44 10.81 -17.55
N THR A 458 -3.59 10.31 -18.45
CA THR A 458 -2.75 9.14 -18.26
C THR A 458 -1.32 9.39 -18.77
N ALA A 459 -0.34 8.60 -18.30
CA ALA A 459 1.05 8.76 -18.74
C ALA A 459 1.25 8.41 -20.22
N ALA A 460 1.87 9.29 -20.98
CA ALA A 460 2.09 9.11 -22.43
C ALA A 460 3.02 7.94 -22.78
N ASN A 461 3.87 7.53 -21.86
CA ASN A 461 4.83 6.44 -22.04
C ASN A 461 4.32 5.07 -21.57
N ASN A 462 3.06 4.97 -21.09
CA ASN A 462 2.46 3.72 -20.61
C ASN A 462 1.26 3.32 -21.49
N GLN A 463 1.51 2.44 -22.47
CA GLN A 463 0.48 2.00 -23.42
C GLN A 463 -0.65 1.24 -22.70
N THR A 464 -0.35 0.45 -21.68
CA THR A 464 -1.35 -0.33 -20.93
C THR A 464 -2.36 0.59 -20.24
N THR A 465 -1.90 1.66 -19.58
CA THR A 465 -2.80 2.63 -18.94
C THR A 465 -3.59 3.46 -19.95
N ILE A 466 -2.99 3.79 -21.11
CA ILE A 466 -3.69 4.47 -22.20
C ILE A 466 -4.84 3.58 -22.72
N ASP A 467 -4.60 2.28 -22.94
CA ASP A 467 -5.63 1.38 -23.45
C ASP A 467 -6.73 1.13 -22.41
N SER A 468 -6.39 0.99 -21.13
CA SER A 468 -7.37 0.91 -20.03
C SER A 468 -8.20 2.19 -19.93
N SER A 469 -7.59 3.37 -20.10
CA SER A 469 -8.31 4.66 -20.11
C SER A 469 -9.29 4.77 -21.28
N ARG A 470 -8.95 4.23 -22.45
CA ARG A 470 -9.86 4.17 -23.60
C ARG A 470 -11.05 3.23 -23.36
N VAL A 471 -10.79 2.09 -22.68
CA VAL A 471 -11.88 1.19 -22.24
C VAL A 471 -12.80 1.94 -21.26
N LEU A 472 -12.24 2.67 -20.29
CA LEU A 472 -13.05 3.49 -19.38
C LEU A 472 -13.90 4.52 -20.14
N ALA A 473 -13.34 5.21 -21.14
CA ALA A 473 -14.09 6.15 -21.96
C ALA A 473 -15.24 5.46 -22.73
N GLN A 474 -15.02 4.25 -23.23
CA GLN A 474 -16.08 3.47 -23.87
C GLN A 474 -17.16 3.06 -22.87
N VAL A 475 -16.78 2.65 -21.64
CA VAL A 475 -17.74 2.32 -20.57
C VAL A 475 -18.61 3.54 -20.22
N PHE A 476 -18.06 4.74 -20.13
CA PHE A 476 -18.84 5.97 -19.93
C PHE A 476 -19.85 6.19 -21.07
N SER A 477 -19.44 6.01 -22.32
CA SER A 477 -20.31 6.14 -23.51
C SER A 477 -21.44 5.11 -23.49
N ASP A 478 -21.11 3.84 -23.26
CA ASP A 478 -22.06 2.73 -23.33
C ASP A 478 -23.09 2.77 -22.20
N CYS A 479 -22.67 3.12 -20.98
CA CYS A 479 -23.51 3.12 -19.79
C CYS A 479 -24.35 4.41 -19.65
N LEU A 480 -23.73 5.57 -19.93
CA LEU A 480 -24.34 6.88 -19.62
C LEU A 480 -24.83 7.61 -20.87
N GLY A 481 -24.32 7.25 -22.04
CA GLY A 481 -24.65 7.83 -23.33
C GLY A 481 -23.87 9.12 -23.66
N ASP A 482 -23.49 9.24 -24.93
CA ASP A 482 -22.74 10.39 -25.48
C ASP A 482 -23.55 11.72 -25.47
N ASP A 483 -24.82 11.67 -25.16
CA ASP A 483 -25.68 12.84 -24.95
C ASP A 483 -25.54 13.45 -23.54
N PHE A 484 -25.02 12.72 -22.57
CA PHE A 484 -24.92 13.12 -21.17
C PHE A 484 -23.48 13.53 -20.82
N ILE A 485 -22.52 12.61 -20.95
CA ILE A 485 -21.12 12.84 -20.62
C ILE A 485 -20.21 12.16 -21.64
N LYS A 486 -19.11 12.81 -21.98
CA LYS A 486 -18.08 12.28 -22.85
C LYS A 486 -16.72 12.36 -22.20
N LEU A 487 -16.06 11.23 -22.06
CA LEU A 487 -14.73 11.13 -21.46
C LEU A 487 -13.64 11.28 -22.52
N ASN A 488 -12.83 12.32 -22.40
CA ASN A 488 -11.67 12.60 -23.23
C ASN A 488 -10.40 12.06 -22.56
N VAL A 489 -9.74 11.08 -23.16
CA VAL A 489 -8.47 10.58 -22.69
C VAL A 489 -7.35 11.48 -23.21
N LYS A 490 -6.64 12.13 -22.29
CA LYS A 490 -5.49 12.98 -22.53
C LYS A 490 -4.22 12.38 -21.90
N THR A 491 -3.05 12.88 -22.23
CA THR A 491 -1.79 12.36 -21.70
C THR A 491 -0.93 13.48 -21.13
N TYR A 492 -0.15 13.15 -20.10
CA TYR A 492 0.98 13.93 -19.60
C TYR A 492 2.30 13.21 -19.93
N VAL A 493 3.42 13.94 -19.92
CA VAL A 493 4.69 13.42 -20.45
C VAL A 493 5.65 12.98 -19.35
N THR A 494 5.85 13.79 -18.31
CA THR A 494 6.87 13.53 -17.28
C THR A 494 6.31 13.45 -15.87
N ASN A 495 5.48 14.41 -15.47
CA ASN A 495 5.03 14.55 -14.09
C ASN A 495 3.54 14.94 -14.06
N GLN A 496 2.70 14.04 -13.59
CA GLN A 496 1.26 14.26 -13.49
C GLN A 496 0.92 15.45 -12.60
N THR A 497 1.58 15.57 -11.46
CA THR A 497 1.30 16.64 -10.49
C THR A 497 1.53 17.99 -11.15
N ALA A 498 2.73 18.24 -11.69
CA ALA A 498 3.08 19.53 -12.28
C ALA A 498 2.33 19.86 -13.59
N GLU A 499 2.02 18.83 -14.41
CA GLU A 499 1.40 19.03 -15.73
C GLU A 499 -0.13 19.07 -15.68
N VAL A 500 -0.76 18.43 -14.68
CA VAL A 500 -2.21 18.20 -14.65
C VAL A 500 -2.85 18.62 -13.34
N ILE A 501 -2.29 18.16 -12.20
CA ILE A 501 -2.93 18.33 -10.88
C ILE A 501 -2.79 19.78 -10.39
N ASP A 502 -1.57 20.31 -10.33
CA ASP A 502 -1.32 21.69 -9.88
C ASP A 502 -2.08 22.74 -10.73
N PRO A 503 -2.16 22.60 -12.07
CA PRO A 503 -3.00 23.49 -12.88
C PRO A 503 -4.48 23.10 -12.92
N GLN A 504 -4.93 22.08 -12.15
CA GLN A 504 -6.33 21.63 -11.98
C GLN A 504 -7.04 21.27 -13.30
N LEU A 505 -6.34 20.64 -14.26
CA LEU A 505 -6.88 20.39 -15.62
C LEU A 505 -7.76 19.13 -15.71
N GLN A 506 -7.60 18.17 -14.80
CA GLN A 506 -8.37 16.93 -14.78
C GLN A 506 -9.83 17.17 -14.36
N SER A 507 -10.74 16.39 -14.93
CA SER A 507 -12.11 16.31 -14.44
C SER A 507 -12.21 15.40 -13.20
N PHE A 508 -11.43 14.35 -13.19
CA PHE A 508 -11.23 13.45 -12.05
C PHE A 508 -9.92 12.70 -12.20
N VAL A 509 -9.49 12.09 -11.11
CA VAL A 509 -8.44 11.06 -11.09
C VAL A 509 -9.00 9.78 -10.49
N ILE A 510 -8.44 8.62 -10.88
CA ILE A 510 -8.60 7.38 -10.13
C ILE A 510 -7.32 7.22 -9.33
N ASN A 511 -7.43 7.31 -8.01
CA ASN A 511 -6.30 7.14 -7.11
C ASN A 511 -6.71 6.30 -5.91
N GLY A 512 -5.75 5.63 -5.28
CA GLY A 512 -5.97 4.75 -4.15
C GLY A 512 -5.21 5.20 -2.92
N TRP A 513 -5.77 4.92 -1.75
CA TRP A 513 -5.15 5.11 -0.46
C TRP A 513 -4.95 3.77 0.23
N GLY A 514 -3.76 3.56 0.78
CA GLY A 514 -3.46 2.48 1.71
C GLY A 514 -3.19 3.11 3.07
N ALA A 515 -3.86 2.63 4.10
CA ALA A 515 -3.79 3.25 5.41
C ALA A 515 -2.36 3.31 5.97
N ASP A 516 -2.05 4.43 6.62
CA ASP A 516 -0.81 4.61 7.37
C ASP A 516 -0.96 4.03 8.80
N TYR A 517 -2.17 4.13 9.37
CA TYR A 517 -2.52 3.64 10.70
C TYR A 517 -3.95 3.08 10.74
N GLY A 518 -4.25 2.29 11.75
CA GLY A 518 -5.50 1.53 11.90
C GLY A 518 -6.66 2.35 12.48
N ASP A 519 -7.15 3.33 11.73
CA ASP A 519 -8.35 4.08 12.06
C ASP A 519 -9.03 4.62 10.79
N PRO A 520 -10.37 4.62 10.67
CA PRO A 520 -11.07 5.16 9.50
C PRO A 520 -10.78 6.64 9.22
N GLN A 521 -10.32 7.39 10.23
CA GLN A 521 -9.87 8.77 10.06
C GLN A 521 -8.80 8.89 8.97
N ASN A 522 -7.89 7.90 8.87
CA ASN A 522 -6.80 7.93 7.89
C ASN A 522 -7.31 8.00 6.43
N PHE A 523 -8.50 7.47 6.18
CA PHE A 523 -9.20 7.60 4.92
C PHE A 523 -10.08 8.86 4.88
N LEU A 524 -11.06 8.94 5.77
CA LEU A 524 -12.12 9.95 5.68
C LEU A 524 -11.61 11.38 5.92
N GLY A 525 -10.56 11.54 6.74
CA GLY A 525 -9.90 12.83 6.97
C GLY A 525 -9.29 13.45 5.71
N GLN A 526 -8.95 12.62 4.70
CA GLN A 526 -8.34 13.09 3.45
C GLN A 526 -9.28 13.92 2.57
N GLU A 527 -10.60 13.82 2.79
CA GLU A 527 -11.63 14.50 2.00
C GLU A 527 -12.36 15.60 2.78
N THR A 528 -11.91 15.97 3.98
CA THR A 528 -12.54 17.03 4.77
C THR A 528 -12.37 18.42 4.13
N TYR A 529 -13.33 19.31 4.38
CA TYR A 529 -13.33 20.68 3.88
C TYR A 529 -12.59 21.63 4.81
N GLY A 530 -11.66 22.41 4.26
CA GLY A 530 -11.02 23.52 4.97
C GLY A 530 -9.96 23.09 5.98
N GLU A 531 -9.53 21.82 5.98
CA GLU A 531 -8.45 21.31 6.82
C GLU A 531 -7.16 21.17 6.00
N ASP A 532 -6.05 21.68 6.51
CA ASP A 532 -4.75 21.71 5.82
C ASP A 532 -4.15 20.29 5.65
N SER A 533 -4.57 19.32 6.47
CA SER A 533 -4.16 17.89 6.38
C SER A 533 -5.01 17.07 5.42
N ALA A 534 -6.08 17.62 4.84
CA ALA A 534 -6.98 16.92 3.93
C ALA A 534 -6.37 16.78 2.54
N TYR A 535 -5.52 15.77 2.35
CA TYR A 535 -4.69 15.59 1.14
C TYR A 535 -5.48 15.57 -0.16
N TYR A 536 -6.58 14.80 -0.23
CA TYR A 536 -7.37 14.68 -1.47
C TYR A 536 -8.21 15.93 -1.73
N SER A 537 -8.76 16.52 -0.67
CA SER A 537 -9.50 17.80 -0.78
C SER A 537 -8.65 18.91 -1.35
N MET A 538 -7.35 18.96 -0.98
CA MET A 538 -6.44 20.01 -1.42
C MET A 538 -5.81 19.73 -2.80
N ASN A 539 -5.53 18.48 -3.13
CA ASN A 539 -4.73 18.16 -4.30
C ASN A 539 -5.55 17.64 -5.49
N TYR A 540 -6.64 16.92 -5.25
CA TYR A 540 -7.41 16.31 -6.35
C TYR A 540 -8.82 16.85 -6.48
N SER A 541 -9.58 16.95 -5.38
CA SER A 541 -10.96 17.43 -5.45
C SER A 541 -11.05 18.97 -5.53
N ASN A 542 -10.06 19.68 -5.03
CA ASN A 542 -10.00 21.15 -5.03
C ASN A 542 -11.29 21.77 -4.47
N ILE A 543 -11.92 21.09 -3.48
CA ILE A 543 -13.21 21.51 -2.92
C ILE A 543 -13.11 22.86 -2.22
N ASN A 544 -11.94 23.21 -1.69
CA ASN A 544 -11.70 24.49 -1.05
C ASN A 544 -11.77 25.69 -2.03
N ASP A 545 -11.59 25.45 -3.31
CA ASP A 545 -11.69 26.42 -4.40
C ASP A 545 -13.07 26.41 -5.10
N ALA A 546 -13.94 25.47 -4.73
CA ALA A 546 -15.28 25.36 -5.31
C ALA A 546 -16.16 26.58 -4.97
N THR A 547 -17.09 26.91 -5.87
CA THR A 547 -17.95 28.09 -5.74
C THR A 547 -19.44 27.77 -5.50
N ASP A 548 -19.83 26.50 -5.63
CA ASP A 548 -21.22 26.08 -5.40
C ASP A 548 -21.52 25.97 -3.90
N GLU A 549 -22.42 26.80 -3.39
CA GLU A 549 -22.75 26.84 -1.96
C GLU A 549 -23.38 25.53 -1.45
N ASN A 550 -24.16 24.83 -2.25
CA ASN A 550 -24.81 23.58 -1.84
C ASN A 550 -23.77 22.48 -1.68
N LEU A 551 -22.85 22.36 -2.65
CA LEU A 551 -21.74 21.42 -2.58
C LEU A 551 -20.85 21.71 -1.36
N ILE A 552 -20.44 22.97 -1.16
CA ILE A 552 -19.63 23.38 -0.01
C ILE A 552 -20.33 23.04 1.31
N ASN A 553 -21.63 23.29 1.41
CA ASN A 553 -22.39 22.94 2.62
C ASN A 553 -22.48 21.41 2.82
N THR A 554 -22.58 20.63 1.76
CA THR A 554 -22.54 19.16 1.85
C THR A 554 -21.18 18.67 2.36
N TYR A 555 -20.09 19.23 1.86
CA TYR A 555 -18.75 18.90 2.36
C TYR A 555 -18.53 19.33 3.82
N LYS A 556 -19.06 20.47 4.23
CA LYS A 556 -19.02 20.89 5.65
C LYS A 556 -19.78 19.93 6.56
N GLN A 557 -20.94 19.44 6.13
CA GLN A 557 -21.69 18.43 6.89
C GLN A 557 -20.90 17.12 7.00
N PHE A 558 -20.26 16.68 5.92
CA PHE A 558 -19.35 15.53 5.95
C PHE A 558 -18.21 15.76 6.94
N THR A 559 -17.55 16.91 6.88
CA THR A 559 -16.45 17.28 7.79
C THR A 559 -16.91 17.29 9.26
N GLU A 560 -18.12 17.80 9.53
CA GLU A 560 -18.70 17.77 10.88
C GLU A 560 -18.91 16.34 11.39
N LEU A 561 -19.36 15.41 10.52
CA LEU A 561 -19.51 13.99 10.87
C LEU A 561 -18.16 13.33 11.15
N VAL A 562 -17.15 13.57 10.32
CA VAL A 562 -15.79 13.05 10.52
C VAL A 562 -15.20 13.57 11.85
N ASN A 563 -15.34 14.87 12.12
CA ASN A 563 -14.82 15.48 13.34
C ASN A 563 -15.57 15.02 14.59
N ALA A 564 -16.88 14.73 14.48
CA ALA A 564 -17.65 14.16 15.57
C ALA A 564 -17.19 12.74 15.91
N ALA A 565 -16.90 11.91 14.89
CA ALA A 565 -16.35 10.58 15.07
C ALA A 565 -14.93 10.63 15.67
N LYS A 566 -14.07 11.53 15.18
CA LYS A 566 -12.70 11.75 15.69
C LYS A 566 -12.70 12.07 17.20
N ALA A 567 -13.71 12.77 17.67
CA ALA A 567 -13.82 13.18 19.08
C ALA A 567 -14.20 12.03 20.03
N ILE A 568 -14.61 10.87 19.54
CA ILE A 568 -14.89 9.69 20.35
C ILE A 568 -13.59 8.92 20.54
N THR A 569 -13.10 8.85 21.79
CA THR A 569 -11.77 8.26 22.11
C THR A 569 -11.83 7.15 23.15
N ASP A 570 -12.97 7.00 23.83
CA ASP A 570 -13.17 6.06 24.95
C ASP A 570 -14.08 4.86 24.61
N ASP A 571 -14.66 4.83 23.38
CA ASP A 571 -15.52 3.75 22.90
C ASP A 571 -15.26 3.57 21.39
N MET A 572 -14.47 2.53 21.05
CA MET A 572 -14.03 2.31 19.67
C MET A 572 -15.19 1.84 18.77
N ASP A 573 -16.14 1.08 19.27
CA ASP A 573 -17.32 0.70 18.49
C ASP A 573 -18.19 1.93 18.17
N ALA A 574 -18.43 2.79 19.15
CA ALA A 574 -19.14 4.05 18.91
C ALA A 574 -18.40 4.97 17.93
N ARG A 575 -17.05 5.00 18.01
CA ARG A 575 -16.20 5.73 17.07
C ARG A 575 -16.36 5.19 15.64
N TYR A 576 -16.25 3.89 15.45
CA TYR A 576 -16.37 3.25 14.13
C TYR A 576 -17.78 3.37 13.55
N GLU A 577 -18.81 3.23 14.38
CA GLU A 577 -20.20 3.50 13.98
C GLU A 577 -20.40 4.94 13.50
N ALA A 578 -19.79 5.93 14.15
CA ALA A 578 -19.86 7.33 13.75
C ALA A 578 -19.10 7.59 12.44
N TYR A 579 -17.95 6.99 12.23
CA TYR A 579 -17.24 7.05 10.94
C TYR A 579 -18.05 6.37 9.83
N ALA A 580 -18.70 5.25 10.10
CA ALA A 580 -19.54 4.58 9.11
C ALA A 580 -20.75 5.45 8.68
N GLU A 581 -21.30 6.29 9.57
CA GLU A 581 -22.30 7.31 9.18
C GLU A 581 -21.68 8.40 8.30
N ALA A 582 -20.45 8.83 8.57
CA ALA A 582 -19.75 9.81 7.73
C ALA A 582 -19.45 9.23 6.35
N GLU A 583 -18.98 7.98 6.25
CA GLU A 583 -18.70 7.30 4.98
C GLU A 583 -19.99 7.06 4.17
N LYS A 584 -21.06 6.62 4.83
CA LYS A 584 -22.38 6.53 4.21
C LYS A 584 -22.80 7.87 3.60
N PHE A 585 -22.67 8.96 4.36
CA PHE A 585 -23.03 10.30 3.89
C PHE A 585 -22.21 10.70 2.66
N MET A 586 -20.89 10.43 2.66
CA MET A 586 -19.99 10.65 1.53
C MET A 586 -20.45 9.91 0.29
N ILE A 587 -20.75 8.61 0.42
CA ILE A 587 -21.14 7.74 -0.70
C ILE A 587 -22.53 8.08 -1.22
N GLU A 588 -23.51 8.34 -0.37
CA GLU A 588 -24.86 8.73 -0.78
C GLU A 588 -24.89 10.06 -1.55
N ASN A 589 -24.00 11.01 -1.19
CA ASN A 589 -23.82 12.27 -1.91
C ASN A 589 -22.81 12.20 -3.05
N VAL A 590 -22.18 11.04 -3.23
CA VAL A 590 -21.13 10.77 -4.23
C VAL A 590 -20.05 11.86 -4.22
N LEU A 591 -19.59 12.24 -3.03
CA LEU A 591 -18.48 13.20 -2.88
C LEU A 591 -17.20 12.64 -3.47
N VAL A 592 -17.00 11.32 -3.34
CA VAL A 592 -16.10 10.48 -4.12
C VAL A 592 -16.87 9.26 -4.61
N MET A 593 -16.35 8.55 -5.61
CA MET A 593 -16.97 7.31 -6.08
C MET A 593 -16.00 6.16 -5.93
N PRO A 594 -16.30 5.14 -5.08
CA PRO A 594 -15.51 3.92 -5.03
C PRO A 594 -15.35 3.26 -6.40
N CYS A 595 -14.18 2.71 -6.69
CA CYS A 595 -13.84 2.14 -7.99
C CYS A 595 -13.46 0.67 -7.88
N ASN A 596 -12.26 0.39 -7.36
CA ASN A 596 -11.75 -0.98 -7.34
C ASN A 596 -10.81 -1.25 -6.17
N TYR A 597 -10.67 -2.54 -5.87
CA TYR A 597 -9.49 -3.14 -5.25
C TYR A 597 -8.58 -3.72 -6.33
N ASN A 598 -7.28 -3.82 -6.05
CA ASN A 598 -6.37 -4.53 -6.94
C ASN A 598 -6.32 -6.00 -6.54
N ILE A 599 -6.87 -6.86 -7.40
CA ILE A 599 -6.83 -8.30 -7.27
C ILE A 599 -6.32 -8.86 -8.58
N SER A 600 -5.10 -9.38 -8.56
CA SER A 600 -4.46 -9.99 -9.73
C SER A 600 -4.39 -11.52 -9.62
N TRP A 601 -4.02 -12.18 -10.72
CA TRP A 601 -3.75 -13.60 -10.76
C TRP A 601 -2.25 -13.84 -10.87
N GLN A 602 -1.79 -14.91 -10.24
CA GLN A 602 -0.37 -15.27 -10.21
C GLN A 602 -0.16 -16.78 -10.41
N LEU A 603 1.09 -17.14 -10.71
CA LEU A 603 1.67 -18.45 -10.48
C LEU A 603 2.62 -18.34 -9.31
N THR A 604 2.58 -19.26 -8.36
CA THR A 604 3.31 -19.08 -7.11
C THR A 604 3.70 -20.39 -6.42
N HIS A 605 4.89 -20.36 -5.80
CA HIS A 605 5.37 -21.33 -4.84
C HIS A 605 5.16 -20.85 -3.39
N VAL A 606 4.48 -19.71 -3.18
CA VAL A 606 4.28 -19.05 -1.89
C VAL A 606 2.82 -19.12 -1.49
N ASN A 607 2.55 -19.48 -0.22
CA ASN A 607 1.24 -19.34 0.41
C ASN A 607 1.10 -17.91 0.95
N ASP A 608 0.46 -17.01 0.20
CA ASP A 608 0.28 -15.61 0.60
C ASP A 608 -0.59 -15.44 1.86
N TYR A 609 -1.36 -16.48 2.27
CA TYR A 609 -2.17 -16.44 3.49
C TYR A 609 -1.35 -16.59 4.78
N THR A 610 -0.06 -16.96 4.65
CA THR A 610 0.88 -16.98 5.78
C THR A 610 1.76 -15.74 5.84
N ALA A 611 1.80 -14.96 4.75
CA ALA A 611 2.47 -13.67 4.73
C ALA A 611 1.72 -12.66 5.63
N LYS A 612 2.46 -11.74 6.24
CA LYS A 612 1.87 -10.65 7.02
C LYS A 612 0.83 -9.90 6.20
N ASN A 613 -0.35 -9.68 6.78
CA ASN A 613 -1.44 -8.97 6.12
C ASN A 613 -1.72 -7.65 6.82
N ALA A 614 -0.75 -6.73 6.74
CA ALA A 614 -0.89 -5.43 7.36
C ALA A 614 -1.90 -4.55 6.58
N PRO A 615 -3.07 -4.24 7.14
CA PRO A 615 -4.04 -3.34 6.51
C PRO A 615 -3.57 -1.88 6.54
N TYR A 616 -2.58 -1.57 7.35
CA TYR A 616 -1.93 -0.26 7.50
C TYR A 616 -0.42 -0.44 7.69
N GLY A 617 0.33 0.66 7.64
CA GLY A 617 1.79 0.62 7.79
C GLY A 617 2.47 -0.09 6.61
N ILE A 618 3.63 -0.69 6.85
CA ILE A 618 4.48 -1.28 5.80
C ILE A 618 4.86 -2.75 6.02
N GLN A 619 4.31 -3.41 7.04
CA GLN A 619 4.75 -4.74 7.47
C GLN A 619 4.41 -5.87 6.49
N ASN A 620 3.44 -5.71 5.59
CA ASN A 620 3.05 -6.69 4.58
C ASN A 620 4.15 -7.00 3.54
N TYR A 621 5.24 -6.23 3.51
CA TYR A 621 6.40 -6.49 2.64
C TYR A 621 7.53 -7.26 3.34
N LYS A 622 7.32 -7.74 4.58
CA LYS A 622 8.32 -8.46 5.35
C LYS A 622 8.32 -9.96 5.02
N TYR A 623 9.48 -10.51 4.62
CA TYR A 623 9.65 -11.91 4.23
C TYR A 623 9.86 -12.83 5.45
N VAL A 624 8.94 -12.79 6.40
CA VAL A 624 8.98 -13.58 7.63
C VAL A 624 7.69 -14.36 7.80
N GLY A 625 7.79 -15.64 8.13
CA GLY A 625 6.65 -16.51 8.38
C GLY A 625 6.02 -17.13 7.13
N TRP A 626 6.56 -16.86 5.94
CA TRP A 626 6.01 -17.36 4.68
C TRP A 626 6.15 -18.88 4.56
N GLU A 627 5.04 -19.57 4.28
CA GLU A 627 5.04 -20.96 3.87
C GLU A 627 5.22 -21.05 2.35
N THR A 628 6.04 -22.01 1.93
CA THR A 628 6.38 -22.21 0.52
C THR A 628 6.39 -23.69 0.17
N SER A 629 6.40 -23.98 -1.12
CA SER A 629 6.53 -25.34 -1.66
C SER A 629 7.49 -25.34 -2.84
N VAL A 630 8.35 -26.35 -2.93
CA VAL A 630 9.20 -26.59 -4.11
C VAL A 630 8.35 -26.78 -5.38
N ASP A 631 7.17 -27.38 -5.23
CA ASP A 631 6.19 -27.45 -6.31
C ASP A 631 5.27 -26.22 -6.26
N ALA A 632 4.93 -25.64 -7.42
CA ALA A 632 3.96 -24.56 -7.49
C ALA A 632 2.61 -24.98 -6.91
N TYR A 633 1.95 -24.08 -6.18
CA TYR A 633 0.62 -24.37 -5.65
C TYR A 633 -0.42 -24.48 -6.76
N THR A 634 -1.30 -25.47 -6.60
CA THR A 634 -2.47 -25.59 -7.46
C THR A 634 -3.59 -24.64 -7.02
N THR A 635 -4.51 -24.33 -7.94
CA THR A 635 -5.73 -23.55 -7.67
C THR A 635 -6.51 -24.12 -6.48
N GLU A 636 -6.68 -25.46 -6.42
CA GLU A 636 -7.41 -26.14 -5.35
C GLU A 636 -6.71 -25.99 -3.98
N GLN A 637 -5.38 -26.20 -3.95
CA GLN A 637 -4.59 -26.00 -2.73
C GLN A 637 -4.72 -24.55 -2.22
N TYR A 638 -4.56 -23.58 -3.11
CA TYR A 638 -4.61 -22.18 -2.76
C TYR A 638 -6.00 -21.73 -2.27
N GLN A 639 -7.08 -22.24 -2.87
CA GLN A 639 -8.45 -22.01 -2.39
C GLN A 639 -8.68 -22.59 -0.99
N SER A 640 -8.03 -23.72 -0.64
CA SER A 640 -8.13 -24.29 0.70
C SER A 640 -7.49 -23.39 1.77
N PHE A 641 -6.44 -22.63 1.42
CA PHE A 641 -5.85 -21.64 2.33
C PHE A 641 -6.82 -20.49 2.61
N ALA A 642 -7.50 -19.98 1.57
CA ALA A 642 -8.48 -18.91 1.70
C ALA A 642 -9.65 -19.25 2.65
N THR A 643 -10.04 -20.52 2.69
CA THR A 643 -11.16 -20.99 3.53
C THR A 643 -10.74 -21.46 4.93
N GLY A 644 -9.45 -21.37 5.27
CA GLY A 644 -8.92 -21.87 6.55
C GLY A 644 -8.94 -23.40 6.70
N SER A 645 -9.36 -24.15 5.65
CA SER A 645 -9.43 -25.60 5.67
C SER A 645 -8.07 -26.29 5.43
N GLY A 646 -7.07 -25.52 5.00
CA GLY A 646 -5.71 -25.98 4.73
C GLY A 646 -4.72 -25.82 5.89
N ASN A 647 -5.00 -24.95 6.83
CA ASN A 647 -4.17 -24.78 8.03
C ASN A 647 -4.66 -25.71 9.11
N GLY A 648 -3.93 -26.80 9.35
CA GLY A 648 -4.07 -27.55 10.60
C GLY A 648 -3.81 -26.57 11.73
N ALA A 649 -4.89 -26.17 12.42
CA ALA A 649 -4.81 -25.36 13.61
C ALA A 649 -3.79 -26.01 14.57
N SER A 650 -2.62 -25.42 14.70
CA SER A 650 -1.80 -25.62 15.87
C SER A 650 -2.50 -24.85 17.00
N ASP A 651 -3.33 -25.56 17.77
CA ASP A 651 -3.77 -25.13 19.07
C ASP A 651 -2.54 -24.73 19.90
N ALA A 652 -2.27 -23.43 19.95
CA ALA A 652 -1.41 -22.86 20.97
C ALA A 652 -2.31 -22.21 22.01
N ASN A 653 -2.51 -23.00 23.12
CA ASN A 653 -3.00 -22.48 24.38
C ASN A 653 -2.03 -21.48 24.98
#